data_0dde7368ae70bf621918d5202f20f16b
#
_entry.id   0dde7368ae70bf621918d5202f20f16b
#
_cell.length_a   1.000
_cell.length_b   1.000
_cell.length_c   1.000
_cell.angle_alpha   90.00
_cell.angle_beta   90.00
_cell.angle_gamma   90.00
#
_symmetry.space_group_name_H-M   'P 1'
#
loop_
_entity.id
_entity.type
_entity.pdbx_description
1 polymer ?
#
loop_
_entity_poly.entity_id
_entity_poly.type
_entity_poly.pdbx_seq_one_letter_code
_entity_poly.pdbx_strand_id
1 'polypeptide(L)'
;MHDLDVILRKAGTMRSAFRRLALLALIGLCGISAHAASLDPAVLPKIQAATFEVVAAKPVNDPLTYEKPLPLELLPFQERNDKYYSIGTAFALGDNRYVTAAHVLQVGIDSLWGEPALRDAGGHVYAIGKIEKYSLQQDFVVFTLAEQPATAAALEVNTKPALNEVVYAVGNALGTGVVIRDGLYTSDTPEDQDGRWKWMRFSAAASPGNSGGPLLDKDGKLIGIVLMKSQNENLNYALPISMVLDAPDGQAVMDTRAAYQLDIFDTIQNGTFKAQFALPMSLGDFYRNFQTRFNAHSGEQLKALLAKTSANLFPNGEGSARLLHQQAQLNNFPTLIVRGSNGEWARAGGRSQHFDLDGNGYVDIGAAGRNGLIHLRRPDGVDPVKFYADAKLRMDLLARTGIFQREVGGEKVKITSLGHPTSESTHVDRWQRPWHVEVWPLPYANAVGVVYVLPVPDGSVVLSRLVPASSVHDAKLDLDELSNFIYLTYEGTLAQWKAFLAEPALQPAAFKNIHIDFDYGRRFSYASSRVAFSYTDEVQAITPDSMLWLGFRFFPDKGQPVWDVSDIDIWKTTASDDHNNVNIQRYAAPPAGLDDDFTSRWQKLSQRQYPYNGVARQDGDLMKIDAVAAPAGGNAPSILYTAFYGIEGTHPQADMKSKLDLLMKDMRVMEH
;
A
#
# COMPACT_ATOMS: atom_id res chain seq x y z
N MET A 1 -42.69 26.27 24.61
CA MET A 1 -43.41 27.49 24.19
C MET A 1 -44.48 27.78 25.24
N HIS A 2 -44.43 28.89 25.83
CA HIS A 2 -45.06 29.46 27.05
C HIS A 2 -44.13 29.33 28.29
N ASP A 3 -43.85 30.50 28.86
CA ASP A 3 -43.14 30.87 30.07
C ASP A 3 -41.71 31.45 29.89
N LEU A 4 -41.63 32.54 29.14
CA LEU A 4 -40.45 33.44 29.23
C LEU A 4 -40.79 34.94 29.06
N ASP A 5 -42.04 35.35 29.24
CA ASP A 5 -42.48 36.73 28.98
C ASP A 5 -42.94 37.54 30.19
N VAL A 6 -42.67 37.10 31.43
CA VAL A 6 -43.17 37.80 32.64
C VAL A 6 -42.08 38.45 33.50
N ILE A 7 -40.78 38.35 33.19
CA ILE A 7 -39.71 38.92 34.05
C ILE A 7 -39.11 40.25 33.54
N LEU A 8 -39.55 40.80 32.42
CA LEU A 8 -38.93 41.99 31.84
C LEU A 8 -39.70 43.35 32.04
N ARG A 9 -40.60 43.46 33.00
CA ARG A 9 -41.34 44.73 33.24
C ARG A 9 -41.33 45.24 34.67
N LYS A 10 -40.20 45.18 35.42
CA LYS A 10 -40.02 45.97 36.64
C LYS A 10 -38.55 46.24 36.99
N ALA A 11 -37.83 47.00 36.22
CA ALA A 11 -36.54 47.58 36.62
C ALA A 11 -36.17 48.79 35.76
N GLY A 12 -37.07 49.72 35.62
CA GLY A 12 -36.77 51.01 35.00
C GLY A 12 -36.92 52.10 36.03
N THR A 13 -35.86 52.50 36.69
CA THR A 13 -35.65 53.87 37.24
C THR A 13 -34.41 54.03 38.16
N MET A 14 -33.47 53.06 38.18
CA MET A 14 -32.21 53.27 38.92
C MET A 14 -30.94 53.14 38.07
N ARG A 15 -31.02 53.31 36.77
CA ARG A 15 -29.94 53.05 35.83
C ARG A 15 -29.22 54.29 35.28
N SER A 16 -29.55 55.51 35.65
CA SER A 16 -28.91 56.70 35.04
C SER A 16 -27.69 57.24 35.81
N ALA A 17 -27.59 57.01 37.13
CA ALA A 17 -26.46 57.51 37.94
C ALA A 17 -25.26 56.50 37.90
N PHE A 18 -25.49 55.22 37.87
CA PHE A 18 -24.42 54.20 37.80
C PHE A 18 -23.76 54.14 36.39
N ARG A 19 -24.45 54.47 35.32
CA ARG A 19 -23.88 54.53 33.98
C ARG A 19 -22.88 55.63 33.74
N ARG A 20 -22.98 56.78 34.42
CA ARG A 20 -22.03 57.89 34.31
C ARG A 20 -20.74 57.68 35.09
N LEU A 21 -20.77 56.98 36.22
CA LEU A 21 -19.58 56.60 37.01
C LEU A 21 -18.80 55.43 36.40
N ALA A 22 -19.49 54.45 35.79
CA ALA A 22 -18.88 53.33 35.10
C ALA A 22 -18.21 53.78 33.78
N LEU A 23 -18.73 54.79 33.08
CA LEU A 23 -18.13 55.29 31.84
C LEU A 23 -16.84 56.10 32.11
N LEU A 24 -16.75 56.79 33.25
CA LEU A 24 -15.53 57.53 33.65
C LEU A 24 -14.43 56.60 34.21
N ALA A 25 -14.81 55.46 34.83
CA ALA A 25 -13.85 54.42 35.21
C ALA A 25 -13.32 53.61 34.00
N LEU A 26 -14.12 53.44 32.94
CA LEU A 26 -13.67 52.75 31.71
C LEU A 26 -12.74 53.61 30.86
N ILE A 27 -12.80 54.92 30.90
CA ILE A 27 -11.91 55.85 30.16
C ILE A 27 -10.56 56.00 30.89
N GLY A 28 -10.46 55.73 32.19
CA GLY A 28 -9.22 55.75 32.95
C GLY A 28 -8.38 54.48 32.80
N LEU A 29 -8.96 53.36 32.28
CA LEU A 29 -8.23 52.09 32.08
C LEU A 29 -7.78 51.84 30.62
N CYS A 30 -8.07 52.74 29.70
CA CYS A 30 -7.63 52.61 28.30
C CYS A 30 -6.22 53.21 28.05
N GLY A 31 -5.40 53.38 29.08
CA GLY A 31 -4.02 53.90 28.93
C GLY A 31 -2.92 52.85 29.10
N ILE A 32 -3.26 51.55 29.31
CA ILE A 32 -2.26 50.51 29.17
C ILE A 32 -2.35 50.01 27.73
N SER A 33 -1.59 50.66 26.82
CA SER A 33 -1.27 50.08 25.53
C SER A 33 -0.62 48.72 25.84
N ALA A 34 -1.39 47.65 25.75
CA ALA A 34 -0.79 46.34 25.53
C ALA A 34 0.00 46.46 24.21
N HIS A 35 1.26 46.82 24.33
CA HIS A 35 2.19 46.66 23.23
C HIS A 35 2.21 45.17 22.99
N ALA A 36 1.52 44.69 21.98
CA ALA A 36 1.82 43.41 21.40
C ALA A 36 3.33 43.46 21.18
N ALA A 37 4.07 42.54 21.80
CA ALA A 37 5.51 42.48 21.64
C ALA A 37 5.76 42.21 20.16
N SER A 38 6.07 43.25 19.40
CA SER A 38 6.44 43.14 18.00
C SER A 38 7.95 43.14 17.90
N LEU A 39 8.50 42.34 17.01
CA LEU A 39 9.92 42.41 16.63
C LEU A 39 10.27 43.86 16.26
N ASP A 40 11.47 44.30 16.66
CA ASP A 40 12.00 45.58 16.20
C ASP A 40 12.01 45.61 14.65
N PRO A 41 11.35 46.54 14.02
CA PRO A 41 11.35 46.66 12.56
C PRO A 41 12.73 46.67 11.92
N ALA A 42 13.75 47.11 12.68
CA ALA A 42 15.13 47.14 12.20
C ALA A 42 15.75 45.77 11.98
N VAL A 43 15.24 44.68 12.64
CA VAL A 43 15.76 43.32 12.46
C VAL A 43 15.07 42.57 11.33
N LEU A 44 13.89 43.02 10.86
CA LEU A 44 13.10 42.33 9.83
C LEU A 44 13.87 42.09 8.53
N PRO A 45 14.61 43.08 7.96
CA PRO A 45 15.41 42.86 6.75
C PRO A 45 16.45 41.77 6.91
N LYS A 46 17.08 41.68 8.12
CA LYS A 46 18.08 40.65 8.42
C LYS A 46 17.44 39.27 8.48
N ILE A 47 16.29 39.15 9.13
CA ILE A 47 15.56 37.88 9.21
C ILE A 47 15.15 37.42 7.81
N GLN A 48 14.62 38.31 6.96
CA GLN A 48 14.25 37.99 5.58
C GLN A 48 15.47 37.58 4.75
N ALA A 49 16.59 38.26 4.87
CA ALA A 49 17.82 37.91 4.15
C ALA A 49 18.46 36.58 4.64
N ALA A 50 18.17 36.19 5.89
CA ALA A 50 18.68 34.97 6.48
C ALA A 50 17.76 33.74 6.23
N THR A 51 16.50 33.94 5.82
CA THR A 51 15.50 32.89 5.68
C THR A 51 15.21 32.59 4.22
N PHE A 52 15.24 31.30 3.89
CA PHE A 52 15.06 30.78 2.54
C PHE A 52 13.92 29.78 2.50
N GLU A 53 13.24 29.75 1.40
CA GLU A 53 12.32 28.67 1.08
C GLU A 53 13.10 27.46 0.53
N VAL A 54 12.79 26.26 0.99
CA VAL A 54 13.29 25.03 0.35
C VAL A 54 12.28 24.62 -0.71
N VAL A 55 12.77 24.47 -1.93
CA VAL A 55 11.93 24.22 -3.11
C VAL A 55 12.46 23.02 -3.90
N ALA A 56 11.55 22.34 -4.61
CA ALA A 56 11.89 21.33 -5.60
C ALA A 56 11.21 21.66 -6.93
N ALA A 57 11.94 21.58 -8.04
CA ALA A 57 11.38 21.89 -9.35
C ALA A 57 10.25 20.93 -9.70
N LYS A 58 9.14 21.47 -10.19
CA LYS A 58 8.03 20.66 -10.70
C LYS A 58 8.48 19.90 -11.95
N PRO A 59 7.98 18.66 -12.15
CA PRO A 59 8.24 17.91 -13.37
C PRO A 59 7.83 18.73 -14.60
N VAL A 60 8.70 18.80 -15.59
CA VAL A 60 8.43 19.53 -16.84
C VAL A 60 7.39 18.80 -17.69
N ASN A 61 7.44 17.47 -17.67
CA ASN A 61 6.55 16.61 -18.44
C ASN A 61 5.66 15.80 -17.48
N ASP A 62 4.36 15.83 -17.74
CA ASP A 62 3.40 14.94 -17.11
C ASP A 62 3.19 13.74 -18.06
N PRO A 63 3.62 12.50 -17.71
CA PRO A 63 3.39 11.34 -18.55
C PRO A 63 1.93 10.87 -18.54
N LEU A 64 1.12 11.43 -17.65
CA LEU A 64 -0.27 11.04 -17.46
C LEU A 64 -1.17 11.70 -18.53
N THR A 65 -2.20 10.98 -18.93
CA THR A 65 -3.30 11.57 -19.72
C THR A 65 -4.60 11.52 -18.93
N TYR A 66 -5.47 12.46 -19.22
CA TYR A 66 -6.69 12.71 -18.45
C TYR A 66 -7.93 12.67 -19.34
N GLU A 67 -9.10 12.34 -18.80
CA GLU A 67 -10.38 12.34 -19.52
C GLU A 67 -10.79 13.75 -20.02
N LYS A 68 -10.33 14.79 -19.32
CA LYS A 68 -10.54 16.21 -19.64
C LYS A 68 -9.34 17.03 -19.14
N PRO A 69 -9.13 18.25 -19.64
CA PRO A 69 -8.11 19.15 -19.10
C PRO A 69 -8.24 19.29 -17.58
N LEU A 70 -7.10 19.31 -16.88
CA LEU A 70 -7.08 19.53 -15.44
C LEU A 70 -7.60 20.95 -15.13
N PRO A 71 -8.49 21.11 -14.14
CA PRO A 71 -9.04 22.42 -13.75
C PRO A 71 -8.02 23.22 -12.91
N LEU A 72 -6.87 23.54 -13.50
CA LEU A 72 -5.76 24.20 -12.79
C LEU A 72 -6.14 25.58 -12.28
N GLU A 73 -7.17 26.21 -12.85
CA GLU A 73 -7.73 27.50 -12.39
C GLU A 73 -8.32 27.41 -10.96
N LEU A 74 -8.65 26.22 -10.48
CA LEU A 74 -9.11 26.01 -9.10
C LEU A 74 -7.96 26.05 -8.08
N LEU A 75 -6.72 25.90 -8.52
CA LEU A 75 -5.56 26.00 -7.65
C LEU A 75 -5.26 27.47 -7.28
N PRO A 76 -4.69 27.74 -6.11
CA PRO A 76 -4.18 29.06 -5.76
C PRO A 76 -3.23 29.61 -6.82
N PHE A 77 -3.26 30.94 -7.03
CA PHE A 77 -2.47 31.60 -8.08
C PHE A 77 -0.98 31.23 -8.02
N GLN A 78 -0.40 31.24 -6.81
CA GLN A 78 1.01 30.90 -6.62
C GLN A 78 1.29 29.44 -6.99
N GLU A 79 0.48 28.50 -6.49
CA GLU A 79 0.65 27.08 -6.78
C GLU A 79 0.56 26.81 -8.28
N ARG A 80 -0.38 27.46 -8.97
CA ARG A 80 -0.59 27.31 -10.40
C ARG A 80 0.56 27.85 -11.25
N ASN A 81 1.16 29.00 -10.84
CA ASN A 81 2.16 29.70 -11.67
C ASN A 81 3.61 29.46 -11.24
N ASP A 82 3.85 28.92 -10.05
CA ASP A 82 5.20 28.61 -9.59
C ASP A 82 5.74 27.36 -10.31
N LYS A 83 6.99 27.44 -10.75
CA LYS A 83 7.74 26.32 -11.34
C LYS A 83 8.26 25.33 -10.32
N TYR A 84 8.08 25.63 -9.03
CA TYR A 84 8.59 24.85 -7.92
C TYR A 84 7.45 24.44 -6.97
N TYR A 85 7.65 23.31 -6.31
CA TYR A 85 6.93 22.97 -5.10
C TYR A 85 7.67 23.52 -3.89
N SER A 86 6.99 24.15 -2.96
CA SER A 86 7.52 24.53 -1.66
C SER A 86 7.50 23.33 -0.74
N ILE A 87 8.65 22.91 -0.23
CA ILE A 87 8.79 21.71 0.60
C ILE A 87 9.21 22.01 2.04
N GLY A 88 9.65 23.23 2.34
CA GLY A 88 10.06 23.63 3.67
C GLY A 88 10.74 25.00 3.70
N THR A 89 11.41 25.26 4.81
CA THR A 89 12.15 26.48 5.07
C THR A 89 13.57 26.13 5.53
N ALA A 90 14.53 26.98 5.22
CA ALA A 90 15.90 26.91 5.71
C ALA A 90 16.38 28.29 6.16
N PHE A 91 17.46 28.36 6.91
CA PHE A 91 18.05 29.63 7.32
C PHE A 91 19.60 29.58 7.35
N ALA A 92 20.20 30.74 7.23
CA ALA A 92 21.66 30.90 7.23
C ALA A 92 22.23 30.99 8.66
N LEU A 93 23.28 30.19 8.93
CA LEU A 93 24.11 30.28 10.15
C LEU A 93 25.37 31.14 9.96
N GLY A 94 25.70 31.52 8.73
CA GLY A 94 26.95 32.16 8.35
C GLY A 94 27.98 31.22 7.74
N ASP A 95 29.08 31.77 7.20
CA ASP A 95 30.15 30.99 6.56
C ASP A 95 29.65 29.98 5.50
N ASN A 96 28.70 30.41 4.67
CA ASN A 96 28.03 29.56 3.69
C ASN A 96 27.36 28.30 4.28
N ARG A 97 26.98 28.33 5.56
CA ARG A 97 26.24 27.22 6.21
C ARG A 97 24.79 27.57 6.38
N TYR A 98 23.94 26.61 6.04
CA TYR A 98 22.49 26.70 6.10
C TYR A 98 21.92 25.50 6.87
N VAL A 99 20.77 25.69 7.50
CA VAL A 99 20.13 24.66 8.31
C VAL A 99 18.67 24.52 7.84
N THR A 100 18.22 23.28 7.79
CA THR A 100 16.79 22.92 7.66
C THR A 100 16.51 21.63 8.43
N ALA A 101 15.26 21.22 8.49
CA ALA A 101 14.87 19.93 9.01
C ALA A 101 15.34 18.80 8.06
N ALA A 102 15.78 17.67 8.63
CA ALA A 102 16.24 16.54 7.84
C ALA A 102 15.14 15.99 6.91
N HIS A 103 13.89 15.88 7.42
CA HIS A 103 12.76 15.39 6.64
C HIS A 103 12.44 16.27 5.42
N VAL A 104 12.79 17.57 5.44
CA VAL A 104 12.59 18.47 4.30
C VAL A 104 13.49 18.06 3.12
N LEU A 105 14.77 17.76 3.36
CA LEU A 105 15.67 17.31 2.30
C LEU A 105 15.40 15.84 1.89
N GLN A 106 14.87 15.00 2.78
CA GLN A 106 14.51 13.62 2.46
C GLN A 106 13.48 13.52 1.33
N VAL A 107 12.69 14.56 1.09
CA VAL A 107 11.77 14.64 -0.06
C VAL A 107 12.51 14.46 -1.39
N GLY A 108 13.80 14.78 -1.45
CA GLY A 108 14.63 14.60 -2.64
C GLY A 108 15.16 13.16 -2.85
N ILE A 109 14.99 12.26 -1.89
CA ILE A 109 15.43 10.86 -2.01
C ILE A 109 14.56 10.15 -3.05
N ASP A 110 15.17 9.62 -4.13
CA ASP A 110 14.49 8.96 -5.25
C ASP A 110 13.29 9.76 -5.82
N SER A 111 13.34 11.08 -5.63
CA SER A 111 12.24 11.98 -5.98
C SER A 111 11.97 12.00 -7.49
N LEU A 112 10.69 12.07 -7.85
CA LEU A 112 10.23 12.37 -9.21
C LEU A 112 10.22 13.89 -9.50
N TRP A 113 10.54 14.71 -8.49
CA TRP A 113 10.73 16.14 -8.60
C TRP A 113 12.22 16.47 -8.79
N GLY A 114 12.52 17.73 -9.08
CA GLY A 114 13.90 18.20 -9.11
C GLY A 114 14.57 18.12 -7.73
N GLU A 115 15.89 18.17 -7.70
CA GLU A 115 16.64 18.20 -6.44
C GLU A 115 16.22 19.39 -5.58
N PRO A 116 16.15 19.22 -4.24
CA PRO A 116 15.92 20.34 -3.32
C PRO A 116 16.95 21.45 -3.51
N ALA A 117 16.47 22.69 -3.47
CA ALA A 117 17.24 23.91 -3.63
C ALA A 117 16.72 24.98 -2.68
N LEU A 118 17.51 26.04 -2.42
CA LEU A 118 17.05 27.19 -1.67
C LEU A 118 16.58 28.31 -2.59
N ARG A 119 15.48 28.95 -2.26
CA ARG A 119 14.96 30.14 -2.94
C ARG A 119 14.96 31.32 -1.97
N ASP A 120 15.57 32.43 -2.37
CA ASP A 120 15.56 33.68 -1.60
C ASP A 120 14.28 34.49 -1.79
N ALA A 121 14.12 35.56 -1.02
CA ALA A 121 12.98 36.47 -1.13
C ALA A 121 12.90 37.20 -2.49
N GLY A 122 13.98 37.27 -3.24
CA GLY A 122 14.04 37.83 -4.61
C GLY A 122 13.64 36.81 -5.68
N GLY A 123 13.41 35.55 -5.30
CA GLY A 123 13.05 34.46 -6.21
C GLY A 123 14.24 33.77 -6.88
N HIS A 124 15.48 34.10 -6.52
CA HIS A 124 16.68 33.40 -7.01
C HIS A 124 16.80 32.03 -6.33
N VAL A 125 17.17 31.01 -7.11
CA VAL A 125 17.27 29.65 -6.67
C VAL A 125 18.73 29.20 -6.65
N TYR A 126 19.17 28.66 -5.51
CA TYR A 126 20.55 28.24 -5.25
C TYR A 126 20.60 26.73 -5.01
N ALA A 127 21.46 26.05 -5.74
CA ALA A 127 21.66 24.62 -5.56
C ALA A 127 22.38 24.31 -4.23
N ILE A 128 22.00 23.21 -3.59
CA ILE A 128 22.68 22.70 -2.41
C ILE A 128 24.06 22.18 -2.83
N GLY A 129 25.10 22.58 -2.11
CA GLY A 129 26.47 22.17 -2.35
C GLY A 129 26.81 20.86 -1.65
N LYS A 130 27.22 20.95 -0.39
CA LYS A 130 27.64 19.79 0.42
C LYS A 130 26.83 19.68 1.70
N ILE A 131 26.51 18.47 2.09
CA ILE A 131 25.96 18.17 3.41
C ILE A 131 27.14 18.09 4.38
N GLU A 132 27.08 18.82 5.49
CA GLU A 132 28.16 18.94 6.48
C GLU A 132 27.89 18.28 7.82
N LYS A 133 26.64 18.34 8.28
CA LYS A 133 26.13 17.63 9.46
C LYS A 133 24.74 17.09 9.19
N TYR A 134 24.45 15.95 9.78
CA TYR A 134 23.10 15.35 9.65
C TYR A 134 22.76 14.54 10.89
N SER A 135 21.54 14.70 11.38
CA SER A 135 20.98 13.85 12.42
C SER A 135 19.55 13.47 12.06
N LEU A 136 19.31 12.17 11.83
CA LEU A 136 17.97 11.66 11.55
C LEU A 136 17.07 11.78 12.78
N GLN A 137 17.56 11.43 13.95
CA GLN A 137 16.78 11.40 15.17
C GLN A 137 16.42 12.80 15.67
N GLN A 138 17.35 13.76 15.57
CA GLN A 138 17.11 15.15 15.94
C GLN A 138 16.48 15.96 14.81
N ASP A 139 16.30 15.36 13.66
CA ASP A 139 15.63 15.90 12.48
C ASP A 139 16.25 17.24 12.00
N PHE A 140 17.56 17.28 11.84
CA PHE A 140 18.24 18.45 11.26
C PHE A 140 19.32 18.08 10.25
N VAL A 141 19.64 19.02 9.39
CA VAL A 141 20.75 18.96 8.45
C VAL A 141 21.40 20.33 8.30
N VAL A 142 22.73 20.34 8.31
CA VAL A 142 23.57 21.51 8.00
C VAL A 142 24.24 21.26 6.65
N PHE A 143 24.18 22.24 5.78
CA PHE A 143 24.69 22.13 4.41
C PHE A 143 25.23 23.48 3.89
N THR A 144 26.00 23.43 2.81
CA THR A 144 26.43 24.60 2.05
C THR A 144 25.63 24.78 0.79
N LEU A 145 25.70 25.95 0.19
CA LEU A 145 25.24 26.18 -1.19
C LEU A 145 26.43 26.10 -2.16
N ALA A 146 26.14 25.70 -3.40
CA ALA A 146 27.15 25.70 -4.45
C ALA A 146 27.64 27.10 -4.77
N GLU A 147 26.73 28.10 -4.66
CA GLU A 147 27.01 29.52 -4.79
C GLU A 147 26.34 30.25 -3.61
N GLN A 148 27.13 31.05 -2.90
CA GLN A 148 26.64 31.82 -1.75
C GLN A 148 25.89 33.07 -2.21
N PRO A 149 24.64 33.28 -1.74
CA PRO A 149 23.92 34.53 -2.01
C PRO A 149 24.64 35.74 -1.46
N ALA A 150 24.79 36.78 -2.27
CA ALA A 150 25.48 38.00 -1.86
C ALA A 150 24.79 38.74 -0.69
N THR A 151 23.49 38.50 -0.50
CA THR A 151 22.67 39.14 0.54
C THR A 151 22.45 38.25 1.75
N ALA A 152 23.01 37.04 1.80
CA ALA A 152 22.81 36.13 2.93
C ALA A 152 23.36 36.74 4.23
N ALA A 153 22.52 36.86 5.24
CA ALA A 153 22.87 37.34 6.56
C ALA A 153 22.77 36.19 7.58
N ALA A 154 23.78 36.07 8.45
CA ALA A 154 23.67 35.09 9.55
C ALA A 154 22.73 35.62 10.65
N LEU A 155 21.92 34.70 11.20
CA LEU A 155 21.16 35.00 12.42
C LEU A 155 22.06 34.95 13.64
N GLU A 156 21.90 35.90 14.57
CA GLU A 156 22.56 35.81 15.87
C GLU A 156 21.92 34.70 16.70
N VAL A 157 22.75 33.95 17.43
CA VAL A 157 22.30 32.78 18.20
C VAL A 157 22.08 33.13 19.66
N ASN A 158 20.98 32.64 20.24
CA ASN A 158 20.75 32.59 21.67
C ASN A 158 20.53 31.13 22.10
N THR A 159 21.52 30.54 22.78
CA THR A 159 21.44 29.13 23.24
C THR A 159 20.74 28.98 24.61
N LYS A 160 20.29 30.07 25.22
CA LYS A 160 19.66 30.06 26.56
C LYS A 160 18.38 30.89 26.59
N PRO A 161 17.38 30.56 25.76
CA PRO A 161 16.11 31.25 25.78
C PRO A 161 15.41 31.02 27.12
N ALA A 162 14.63 31.99 27.59
CA ALA A 162 13.85 31.87 28.83
C ALA A 162 12.44 31.39 28.54
N LEU A 163 11.91 30.54 29.42
CA LEU A 163 10.50 30.10 29.35
C LEU A 163 9.55 31.29 29.52
N ASN A 164 8.41 31.23 28.88
CA ASN A 164 7.35 32.25 28.89
C ASN A 164 7.74 33.57 28.22
N GLU A 165 8.83 33.59 27.47
CA GLU A 165 9.15 34.72 26.57
C GLU A 165 8.43 34.63 25.23
N VAL A 166 8.23 35.79 24.60
CA VAL A 166 7.71 35.86 23.22
C VAL A 166 8.74 35.25 22.27
N VAL A 167 8.25 34.41 21.37
CA VAL A 167 9.05 33.80 20.30
C VAL A 167 8.35 34.00 18.96
N TYR A 168 9.14 33.93 17.89
CA TYR A 168 8.67 34.11 16.52
C TYR A 168 9.06 32.91 15.68
N ALA A 169 8.06 32.22 15.13
CA ALA A 169 8.28 31.18 14.12
C ALA A 169 8.33 31.84 12.74
N VAL A 170 9.43 31.63 12.01
CA VAL A 170 9.64 32.18 10.68
C VAL A 170 9.67 31.05 9.66
N GLY A 171 8.95 31.23 8.54
CA GLY A 171 8.96 30.23 7.48
C GLY A 171 7.94 30.51 6.38
N ASN A 172 8.00 29.68 5.35
CA ASN A 172 7.11 29.79 4.19
C ASN A 172 5.84 28.95 4.38
N ALA A 173 4.95 29.43 5.24
CA ALA A 173 3.69 28.74 5.52
C ALA A 173 2.87 28.58 4.24
N LEU A 174 2.60 27.33 3.85
CA LEU A 174 1.78 26.98 2.69
C LEU A 174 2.29 27.53 1.35
N GLY A 175 3.58 27.82 1.23
CA GLY A 175 4.17 28.34 -0.02
C GLY A 175 3.79 29.79 -0.35
N THR A 176 3.29 30.56 0.61
CA THR A 176 2.78 31.93 0.37
C THR A 176 3.83 33.02 0.56
N GLY A 177 5.10 32.66 0.74
CA GLY A 177 6.21 33.56 1.08
C GLY A 177 6.58 33.45 2.56
N VAL A 178 7.77 33.99 2.91
CA VAL A 178 8.26 33.96 4.30
C VAL A 178 7.38 34.86 5.18
N VAL A 179 6.77 34.26 6.19
CA VAL A 179 5.94 34.95 7.20
C VAL A 179 6.56 34.78 8.59
N ILE A 180 6.31 35.75 9.46
CA ILE A 180 6.74 35.77 10.85
C ILE A 180 5.48 35.73 11.72
N ARG A 181 5.39 34.77 12.63
CA ARG A 181 4.25 34.59 13.53
C ARG A 181 4.73 34.53 14.97
N ASP A 182 4.09 35.29 15.84
CA ASP A 182 4.40 35.37 17.26
C ASP A 182 3.67 34.34 18.10
N GLY A 183 4.24 34.06 19.26
CA GLY A 183 3.71 33.16 20.27
C GLY A 183 4.59 33.18 21.51
N LEU A 184 4.44 32.18 22.37
CA LEU A 184 5.22 32.03 23.60
C LEU A 184 6.03 30.74 23.56
N TYR A 185 7.22 30.76 24.13
CA TYR A 185 7.95 29.56 24.53
C TYR A 185 7.32 29.02 25.82
N THR A 186 6.55 27.92 25.70
CA THR A 186 5.65 27.49 26.77
C THR A 186 6.27 26.47 27.71
N SER A 187 7.07 25.54 27.20
CA SER A 187 7.67 24.47 28.03
C SER A 187 8.72 23.68 27.26
N ASP A 188 9.47 22.87 27.99
CA ASP A 188 10.28 21.79 27.45
C ASP A 188 9.58 20.45 27.59
N THR A 189 9.77 19.58 26.59
CA THR A 189 9.27 18.21 26.62
C THR A 189 10.39 17.25 26.26
N PRO A 190 10.66 16.19 27.04
CA PRO A 190 11.62 15.16 26.65
C PRO A 190 11.26 14.57 25.28
N GLU A 191 12.25 14.20 24.48
CA GLU A 191 12.02 13.47 23.26
C GLU A 191 11.40 12.09 23.56
N ASP A 192 10.63 11.55 22.60
CA ASP A 192 9.70 10.45 22.85
C ASP A 192 10.38 9.07 23.03
N GLN A 193 11.62 8.89 22.54
CA GLN A 193 12.25 7.57 22.56
C GLN A 193 12.98 7.27 23.87
N ASP A 194 13.95 8.10 24.23
CA ASP A 194 14.85 7.87 25.38
C ASP A 194 15.00 9.08 26.30
N GLY A 195 14.34 10.21 25.99
CA GLY A 195 14.43 11.44 26.77
C GLY A 195 15.85 12.06 26.73
N ARG A 196 16.66 11.77 25.70
CA ARG A 196 18.08 12.18 25.62
C ARG A 196 18.27 13.68 25.48
N TRP A 197 17.26 14.38 24.96
CA TRP A 197 17.19 15.84 24.89
C TRP A 197 15.75 16.28 25.09
N LYS A 198 15.51 17.62 25.05
CA LYS A 198 14.18 18.18 25.15
C LYS A 198 13.84 18.99 23.92
N TRP A 199 12.62 18.82 23.44
CA TRP A 199 12.00 19.69 22.48
C TRP A 199 11.54 20.99 23.17
N MET A 200 11.69 22.11 22.48
CA MET A 200 11.05 23.37 22.85
C MET A 200 9.59 23.34 22.37
N ARG A 201 8.63 23.58 23.27
CA ARG A 201 7.21 23.72 22.90
C ARG A 201 6.88 25.19 22.83
N PHE A 202 6.20 25.60 21.78
CA PHE A 202 5.81 27.00 21.55
C PHE A 202 4.43 27.14 20.93
N SER A 203 3.77 28.29 21.14
CA SER A 203 2.40 28.54 20.70
C SER A 203 2.28 29.37 19.40
N ALA A 204 3.40 29.88 18.86
CA ALA A 204 3.37 30.57 17.58
C ALA A 204 2.80 29.64 16.50
N ALA A 205 1.88 30.13 15.68
CA ALA A 205 1.23 29.29 14.69
C ALA A 205 2.23 28.78 13.63
N ALA A 206 2.33 27.45 13.47
CA ALA A 206 3.10 26.79 12.43
C ALA A 206 2.18 25.97 11.53
N SER A 207 2.56 25.86 10.26
CA SER A 207 1.82 25.14 9.21
C SER A 207 2.82 24.38 8.32
N PRO A 208 2.39 23.39 7.52
CA PRO A 208 3.26 22.79 6.51
C PRO A 208 3.97 23.89 5.70
N GLY A 209 5.29 23.70 5.48
CA GLY A 209 6.16 24.71 4.89
C GLY A 209 7.01 25.48 5.91
N ASN A 210 6.63 25.55 7.21
CA ASN A 210 7.48 26.13 8.24
C ASN A 210 8.59 25.18 8.74
N SER A 211 8.49 23.88 8.43
CA SER A 211 9.50 22.90 8.80
C SER A 211 10.91 23.31 8.36
N GLY A 212 11.88 23.27 9.26
CA GLY A 212 13.25 23.70 9.02
C GLY A 212 13.50 25.20 9.19
N GLY A 213 12.43 26.00 9.40
CA GLY A 213 12.54 27.44 9.63
C GLY A 213 13.09 27.81 11.00
N PRO A 214 13.62 29.03 11.18
CA PRO A 214 14.15 29.46 12.45
C PRO A 214 13.02 29.82 13.45
N LEU A 215 13.19 29.39 14.70
CA LEU A 215 12.49 29.91 15.86
C LEU A 215 13.37 30.99 16.49
N LEU A 216 12.82 32.20 16.63
CA LEU A 216 13.56 33.37 17.14
C LEU A 216 13.02 33.79 18.52
N ASP A 217 13.88 34.40 19.34
CA ASP A 217 13.46 35.07 20.57
C ASP A 217 12.89 36.47 20.28
N LYS A 218 12.52 37.21 21.35
CA LYS A 218 11.97 38.57 21.27
C LYS A 218 12.92 39.58 20.63
N ASP A 219 14.20 39.32 20.64
CA ASP A 219 15.26 40.21 20.08
C ASP A 219 15.64 39.78 18.64
N GLY A 220 14.96 38.80 18.08
CA GLY A 220 15.22 38.28 16.74
C GLY A 220 16.41 37.31 16.64
N LYS A 221 16.88 36.77 17.78
CA LYS A 221 18.00 35.83 17.81
C LYS A 221 17.47 34.38 17.68
N LEU A 222 18.25 33.57 16.98
CA LEU A 222 17.93 32.17 16.71
C LEU A 222 18.03 31.35 18.00
N ILE A 223 16.94 30.65 18.35
CA ILE A 223 16.83 29.77 19.51
C ILE A 223 16.60 28.32 19.14
N GLY A 224 16.04 28.03 17.94
CA GLY A 224 15.74 26.66 17.54
C GLY A 224 15.32 26.53 16.09
N ILE A 225 15.02 25.29 15.68
CA ILE A 225 14.51 24.90 14.36
C ILE A 225 13.08 24.43 14.52
N VAL A 226 12.13 25.02 13.79
CA VAL A 226 10.74 24.58 13.75
C VAL A 226 10.64 23.24 13.04
N LEU A 227 10.07 22.20 13.68
CA LEU A 227 10.04 20.86 13.14
C LEU A 227 8.61 20.32 12.90
N MET A 228 7.78 20.29 13.93
CA MET A 228 6.48 19.64 13.88
C MET A 228 5.41 20.37 14.68
N LYS A 229 4.17 20.05 14.37
CA LYS A 229 2.99 20.51 15.08
C LYS A 229 2.43 19.36 15.93
N SER A 230 1.97 19.66 17.16
CA SER A 230 1.17 18.72 17.95
C SER A 230 -0.16 18.43 17.25
N GLN A 231 -0.55 17.16 17.23
CA GLN A 231 -1.83 16.74 16.64
C GLN A 231 -3.04 17.14 17.48
N ASN A 232 -2.87 17.22 18.79
CA ASN A 232 -3.96 17.36 19.76
C ASN A 232 -3.99 18.70 20.50
N GLU A 233 -3.00 19.56 20.27
CA GLU A 233 -2.85 20.85 20.94
C GLU A 233 -2.43 21.94 19.95
N ASN A 234 -2.75 23.20 20.25
CA ASN A 234 -2.25 24.35 19.49
C ASN A 234 -0.79 24.69 19.85
N LEU A 235 0.05 23.67 19.99
CA LEU A 235 1.47 23.80 20.29
C LEU A 235 2.29 23.19 19.17
N ASN A 236 3.48 23.74 19.00
CA ASN A 236 4.44 23.29 18.03
C ASN A 236 5.76 22.95 18.72
N TYR A 237 6.62 22.18 18.04
CA TYR A 237 7.89 21.73 18.57
C TYR A 237 9.05 22.28 17.75
N ALA A 238 10.10 22.68 18.44
CA ALA A 238 11.37 23.06 17.83
C ALA A 238 12.53 22.31 18.48
N LEU A 239 13.56 22.01 17.69
CA LEU A 239 14.85 21.55 18.19
C LEU A 239 15.63 22.77 18.71
N PRO A 240 16.13 22.76 19.95
CA PRO A 240 17.03 23.84 20.44
C PRO A 240 18.25 23.96 19.53
N ILE A 241 18.63 25.19 19.17
CA ILE A 241 19.75 25.42 18.27
C ILE A 241 21.09 24.91 18.85
N SER A 242 21.22 24.85 20.17
CA SER A 242 22.37 24.25 20.82
C SER A 242 22.62 22.81 20.40
N MET A 243 21.55 22.04 20.17
CA MET A 243 21.66 20.62 19.72
C MET A 243 22.35 20.52 18.34
N VAL A 244 22.12 21.48 17.45
CA VAL A 244 22.75 21.54 16.13
C VAL A 244 24.22 21.97 16.24
N LEU A 245 24.50 22.97 17.10
CA LEU A 245 25.84 23.49 17.31
C LEU A 245 26.77 22.49 18.00
N ASP A 246 26.21 21.76 18.99
CA ASP A 246 26.97 20.78 19.80
C ASP A 246 27.08 19.42 19.07
N ALA A 247 26.31 19.18 17.99
CA ALA A 247 26.43 17.96 17.22
C ALA A 247 27.80 17.81 16.55
N PRO A 248 28.36 16.58 16.44
CA PRO A 248 29.66 16.35 15.84
C PRO A 248 29.75 16.90 14.42
N ASP A 249 30.81 17.65 14.14
CA ASP A 249 31.13 18.13 12.80
C ASP A 249 31.54 16.97 11.89
N GLY A 250 31.24 17.11 10.60
CA GLY A 250 31.68 16.18 9.58
C GLY A 250 31.08 14.79 9.68
N GLN A 251 29.88 14.65 10.24
CA GLN A 251 29.24 13.35 10.43
C GLN A 251 27.73 13.38 10.10
N ALA A 252 27.27 12.30 9.48
CA ALA A 252 25.87 11.92 9.44
C ALA A 252 25.60 10.85 10.50
N VAL A 253 24.63 11.10 11.38
CA VAL A 253 24.25 10.20 12.47
C VAL A 253 22.78 9.80 12.32
N MET A 254 22.53 8.50 12.33
CA MET A 254 21.20 7.90 12.30
C MET A 254 21.11 6.95 13.49
N ASP A 255 20.22 7.24 14.43
CA ASP A 255 19.97 6.43 15.62
C ASP A 255 18.48 6.57 15.98
N THR A 256 17.62 5.94 15.20
CA THR A 256 16.18 6.02 15.37
C THR A 256 15.55 4.63 15.49
N ARG A 257 14.53 4.52 16.33
CA ARG A 257 13.72 3.31 16.41
C ARG A 257 12.79 3.22 15.21
N ALA A 258 12.69 2.04 14.65
CA ALA A 258 11.78 1.72 13.57
C ALA A 258 11.04 0.43 13.89
N ALA A 259 9.76 0.39 13.54
CA ALA A 259 8.95 -0.82 13.58
C ALA A 259 8.73 -1.30 12.15
N TYR A 260 8.92 -2.59 11.94
CA TYR A 260 8.62 -3.25 10.68
C TYR A 260 7.52 -4.29 10.88
N GLN A 261 6.53 -4.25 10.03
CA GLN A 261 5.42 -5.20 10.05
C GLN A 261 5.01 -5.54 8.62
N LEU A 262 4.95 -6.84 8.33
CA LEU A 262 4.35 -7.35 7.10
C LEU A 262 2.85 -7.58 7.33
N ASP A 263 2.00 -7.19 6.39
CA ASP A 263 0.53 -7.18 6.55
C ASP A 263 -0.12 -8.56 6.84
N ILE A 264 0.61 -9.64 6.60
CA ILE A 264 0.15 -11.01 6.88
C ILE A 264 0.41 -11.48 8.31
N PHE A 265 1.14 -10.70 9.11
CA PHE A 265 1.50 -11.06 10.48
C PHE A 265 1.01 -10.03 11.48
N ASP A 266 0.48 -10.48 12.61
CA ASP A 266 0.21 -9.63 13.77
C ASP A 266 1.49 -9.23 14.53
N THR A 267 2.63 -9.80 14.12
CA THR A 267 3.92 -9.60 14.78
C THR A 267 4.62 -8.38 14.22
N ILE A 268 5.02 -7.48 15.11
CA ILE A 268 5.86 -6.32 14.80
C ILE A 268 7.31 -6.66 15.12
N GLN A 269 8.21 -6.40 14.20
CA GLN A 269 9.64 -6.41 14.41
C GLN A 269 10.12 -5.00 14.75
N ASN A 270 10.53 -4.78 15.99
CA ASN A 270 11.13 -3.54 16.42
C ASN A 270 12.64 -3.61 16.24
N GLY A 271 13.21 -2.58 15.62
CA GLY A 271 14.62 -2.44 15.41
C GLY A 271 15.09 -1.01 15.71
N THR A 272 16.39 -0.83 15.78
CA THR A 272 17.01 0.50 15.82
C THR A 272 17.85 0.66 14.58
N PHE A 273 17.49 1.62 13.74
CA PHE A 273 18.33 1.99 12.60
C PHE A 273 19.50 2.81 13.10
N LYS A 274 20.69 2.19 13.12
CA LYS A 274 21.94 2.84 13.49
C LYS A 274 22.89 2.86 12.32
N ALA A 275 23.26 4.06 11.89
CA ALA A 275 24.28 4.24 10.87
C ALA A 275 25.04 5.54 11.13
N GLN A 276 26.30 5.56 10.76
CA GLN A 276 27.15 6.73 10.82
C GLN A 276 28.09 6.73 9.63
N PHE A 277 28.30 7.88 9.03
CA PHE A 277 29.29 8.04 7.97
C PHE A 277 29.87 9.48 7.93
N ALA A 278 31.04 9.59 7.32
CA ALA A 278 31.77 10.87 7.26
C ALA A 278 31.11 11.85 6.27
N LEU A 279 31.15 13.10 6.62
CA LEU A 279 30.81 14.27 5.81
C LEU A 279 32.05 15.18 5.72
N PRO A 280 32.16 16.17 4.81
CA PRO A 280 31.12 16.59 3.89
C PRO A 280 31.04 15.72 2.61
N MET A 281 29.84 15.65 1.99
CA MET A 281 29.65 15.04 0.69
C MET A 281 28.61 15.79 -0.11
N SER A 282 28.53 15.55 -1.44
CA SER A 282 27.48 16.11 -2.28
C SER A 282 26.09 15.60 -1.85
N LEU A 283 25.02 16.34 -2.18
CA LEU A 283 23.65 15.92 -1.89
C LEU A 283 23.34 14.54 -2.49
N GLY A 284 23.70 14.31 -3.76
CA GLY A 284 23.47 13.03 -4.41
C GLY A 284 24.24 11.84 -3.78
N ASP A 285 25.51 12.07 -3.32
CA ASP A 285 26.27 11.04 -2.59
C ASP A 285 25.65 10.77 -1.23
N PHE A 286 25.15 11.80 -0.57
CA PHE A 286 24.46 11.69 0.70
C PHE A 286 23.19 10.82 0.54
N TYR A 287 22.37 11.09 -0.46
CA TYR A 287 21.16 10.30 -0.73
C TYR A 287 21.49 8.84 -1.02
N ARG A 288 22.49 8.55 -1.85
CA ARG A 288 22.93 7.17 -2.12
C ARG A 288 23.41 6.45 -0.87
N ASN A 289 24.23 7.12 -0.02
CA ASN A 289 24.69 6.53 1.23
C ASN A 289 23.57 6.28 2.24
N PHE A 290 22.66 7.26 2.39
CA PHE A 290 21.51 7.12 3.27
C PHE A 290 20.66 5.93 2.83
N GLN A 291 20.25 5.90 1.58
CA GLN A 291 19.34 4.90 1.03
C GLN A 291 19.95 3.50 1.04
N THR A 292 21.21 3.36 0.66
CA THR A 292 21.88 2.05 0.72
C THR A 292 21.83 1.47 2.14
N ARG A 293 22.06 2.29 3.18
CA ARG A 293 22.03 1.83 4.58
C ARG A 293 20.61 1.57 5.08
N PHE A 294 19.69 2.45 4.70
CA PHE A 294 18.28 2.29 5.07
C PHE A 294 17.67 1.05 4.44
N ASN A 295 17.89 0.83 3.15
CA ASN A 295 17.42 -0.36 2.43
C ASN A 295 18.02 -1.65 3.01
N ALA A 296 19.29 -1.65 3.36
CA ALA A 296 19.94 -2.78 4.04
C ALA A 296 19.29 -3.06 5.40
N HIS A 297 19.00 -2.01 6.18
CA HIS A 297 18.29 -2.14 7.45
C HIS A 297 16.88 -2.71 7.28
N SER A 298 16.07 -2.21 6.34
CA SER A 298 14.74 -2.74 6.05
C SER A 298 14.78 -4.23 5.69
N GLY A 299 15.73 -4.62 4.83
CA GLY A 299 15.94 -6.03 4.50
C GLY A 299 16.32 -6.91 5.71
N GLU A 300 17.15 -6.39 6.63
CA GLU A 300 17.49 -7.08 7.88
C GLU A 300 16.26 -7.21 8.81
N GLN A 301 15.42 -6.17 8.91
CA GLN A 301 14.20 -6.22 9.71
C GLN A 301 13.21 -7.24 9.16
N LEU A 302 13.00 -7.27 7.83
CA LEU A 302 12.16 -8.30 7.20
C LEU A 302 12.71 -9.70 7.49
N LYS A 303 14.02 -9.92 7.29
CA LYS A 303 14.67 -11.21 7.57
C LYS A 303 14.50 -11.62 9.04
N ALA A 304 14.67 -10.70 9.97
CA ALA A 304 14.48 -10.95 11.39
C ALA A 304 13.01 -11.28 11.72
N LEU A 305 12.05 -10.57 11.11
CA LEU A 305 10.63 -10.85 11.25
C LEU A 305 10.28 -12.26 10.75
N LEU A 306 10.73 -12.63 9.56
CA LEU A 306 10.51 -13.95 8.99
C LEU A 306 11.15 -15.06 9.82
N ALA A 307 12.37 -14.84 10.32
CA ALA A 307 13.05 -15.80 11.22
C ALA A 307 12.29 -15.99 12.54
N LYS A 308 11.82 -14.89 13.14
CA LYS A 308 11.04 -14.91 14.38
C LYS A 308 9.70 -15.62 14.24
N THR A 309 9.09 -15.52 13.06
CA THR A 309 7.79 -16.12 12.74
C THR A 309 7.90 -17.43 11.99
N SER A 310 9.11 -17.94 11.74
CA SER A 310 9.37 -19.12 10.88
C SER A 310 8.58 -20.37 11.27
N ALA A 311 8.42 -20.64 12.57
CA ALA A 311 7.64 -21.77 13.08
C ALA A 311 6.12 -21.64 12.79
N ASN A 312 5.64 -20.44 12.49
CA ASN A 312 4.25 -20.12 12.23
C ASN A 312 4.01 -19.59 10.81
N LEU A 313 4.97 -19.75 9.89
CA LEU A 313 4.77 -19.38 8.50
C LEU A 313 3.86 -20.38 7.80
N PHE A 314 2.82 -19.86 7.14
CA PHE A 314 2.01 -20.70 6.27
C PHE A 314 2.87 -21.29 5.14
N PRO A 315 2.65 -22.54 4.74
CA PRO A 315 1.63 -23.48 5.23
C PRO A 315 2.11 -24.43 6.33
N ASN A 316 3.33 -24.30 6.83
CA ASN A 316 3.94 -25.22 7.79
C ASN A 316 3.72 -24.83 9.25
N GLY A 317 3.15 -23.69 9.53
CA GLY A 317 2.97 -23.16 10.86
C GLY A 317 1.82 -23.79 11.60
N GLU A 318 1.80 -23.59 12.90
CA GLU A 318 0.67 -23.89 13.76
C GLU A 318 -0.60 -23.22 13.23
N GLY A 319 -1.73 -23.93 13.26
CA GLY A 319 -3.02 -23.45 12.74
C GLY A 319 -3.20 -23.60 11.22
N SER A 320 -2.18 -24.03 10.47
CA SER A 320 -2.29 -24.23 9.02
C SER A 320 -3.05 -25.52 8.63
N ALA A 321 -3.09 -26.53 9.50
CA ALA A 321 -3.67 -27.83 9.20
C ALA A 321 -5.14 -27.73 8.76
N ARG A 322 -5.93 -26.87 9.41
CA ARG A 322 -7.33 -26.65 9.04
C ARG A 322 -7.46 -26.14 7.59
N LEU A 323 -6.67 -25.11 7.21
CA LEU A 323 -6.69 -24.56 5.85
C LEU A 323 -6.25 -25.60 4.81
N LEU A 324 -5.23 -26.41 5.10
CA LEU A 324 -4.74 -27.45 4.20
C LEU A 324 -5.77 -28.55 3.94
N HIS A 325 -6.66 -28.84 4.88
CA HIS A 325 -7.70 -29.87 4.77
C HIS A 325 -9.11 -29.31 4.56
N GLN A 326 -9.28 -28.00 4.58
CA GLN A 326 -10.57 -27.37 4.32
C GLN A 326 -11.00 -27.65 2.88
N GLN A 327 -12.26 -28.00 2.71
CA GLN A 327 -12.84 -28.15 1.38
C GLN A 327 -12.68 -26.82 0.61
N ALA A 328 -12.25 -26.92 -0.64
CA ALA A 328 -12.19 -25.72 -1.49
C ALA A 328 -13.58 -25.13 -1.62
N GLN A 329 -13.68 -23.86 -1.34
CA GLN A 329 -14.79 -23.07 -1.86
C GLN A 329 -14.27 -22.44 -3.13
N LEU A 330 -14.89 -22.75 -4.24
CA LEU A 330 -14.62 -22.11 -5.50
C LEU A 330 -14.87 -20.62 -5.31
N ASN A 331 -13.84 -19.83 -5.61
CA ASN A 331 -13.88 -18.39 -5.45
C ASN A 331 -13.18 -17.79 -6.67
N ASN A 332 -13.94 -17.09 -7.47
CA ASN A 332 -13.49 -16.51 -8.73
C ASN A 332 -12.50 -15.37 -8.55
N PHE A 333 -12.31 -14.88 -7.31
CA PHE A 333 -11.46 -13.74 -7.04
C PHE A 333 -10.19 -14.16 -6.29
N PRO A 334 -9.01 -13.66 -6.68
CA PRO A 334 -7.81 -13.86 -5.88
C PRO A 334 -7.97 -13.25 -4.49
N THR A 335 -7.39 -13.89 -3.48
CA THR A 335 -7.47 -13.43 -2.09
C THR A 335 -6.15 -13.67 -1.36
N LEU A 336 -5.95 -12.96 -0.26
CA LEU A 336 -4.78 -13.13 0.61
C LEU A 336 -5.06 -14.20 1.67
N ILE A 337 -4.05 -15.03 1.96
CA ILE A 337 -4.07 -15.93 3.11
C ILE A 337 -3.47 -15.18 4.29
N VAL A 338 -4.19 -15.12 5.39
CA VAL A 338 -3.75 -14.43 6.61
C VAL A 338 -3.91 -15.32 7.83
N ARG A 339 -3.16 -15.04 8.88
CA ARG A 339 -3.32 -15.65 10.19
C ARG A 339 -4.31 -14.83 11.01
N GLY A 340 -5.37 -15.48 11.47
CA GLY A 340 -6.37 -14.85 12.34
C GLY A 340 -5.89 -14.71 13.79
N SER A 341 -6.59 -13.90 14.58
CA SER A 341 -6.32 -13.72 16.02
C SER A 341 -6.46 -15.00 16.85
N ASN A 342 -7.17 -16.01 16.32
CA ASN A 342 -7.30 -17.34 16.91
C ASN A 342 -6.10 -18.25 16.59
N GLY A 343 -5.09 -17.76 15.86
CA GLY A 343 -3.91 -18.52 15.44
C GLY A 343 -4.11 -19.40 14.20
N GLU A 344 -5.33 -19.49 13.66
CA GLU A 344 -5.63 -20.26 12.45
C GLU A 344 -5.30 -19.47 11.18
N TRP A 345 -4.82 -20.17 10.16
CA TRP A 345 -4.66 -19.64 8.83
C TRP A 345 -5.97 -19.76 8.01
N ALA A 346 -6.40 -18.70 7.41
CA ALA A 346 -7.59 -18.65 6.59
C ALA A 346 -7.43 -17.66 5.42
N ARG A 347 -8.33 -17.76 4.45
CA ARG A 347 -8.45 -16.73 3.42
C ARG A 347 -8.99 -15.45 4.07
N ALA A 348 -8.36 -14.33 3.78
CA ALA A 348 -8.85 -13.04 4.24
C ALA A 348 -10.26 -12.82 3.67
N GLY A 349 -11.24 -12.70 4.56
CA GLY A 349 -12.55 -12.19 4.21
C GLY A 349 -12.40 -10.71 3.89
N GLY A 350 -12.25 -10.39 2.62
CA GLY A 350 -12.13 -8.99 2.20
C GLY A 350 -13.42 -8.25 2.49
N ARG A 351 -13.34 -7.00 2.94
CA ARG A 351 -14.36 -6.01 2.60
C ARG A 351 -14.21 -5.76 1.10
N SER A 352 -14.70 -6.72 0.32
CA SER A 352 -14.70 -6.63 -1.12
C SER A 352 -15.64 -5.52 -1.52
N GLN A 353 -15.06 -4.41 -1.91
CA GLN A 353 -15.77 -3.53 -2.83
C GLN A 353 -15.62 -4.20 -4.20
N HIS A 354 -16.61 -4.99 -4.57
CA HIS A 354 -16.72 -5.46 -5.93
C HIS A 354 -17.06 -4.25 -6.80
N PHE A 355 -16.04 -3.65 -7.38
CA PHE A 355 -16.25 -2.82 -8.54
C PHE A 355 -16.33 -3.77 -9.73
N ASP A 356 -17.53 -4.01 -10.22
CA ASP A 356 -17.73 -4.64 -11.51
C ASP A 356 -17.32 -3.63 -12.59
N LEU A 357 -16.04 -3.66 -12.92
CA LEU A 357 -15.44 -2.84 -13.93
C LEU A 357 -15.33 -3.70 -15.19
N ASP A 358 -16.41 -3.82 -15.96
CA ASP A 358 -16.48 -4.61 -17.19
C ASP A 358 -16.00 -6.07 -17.02
N GLY A 359 -16.38 -6.72 -15.92
CA GLY A 359 -15.96 -8.08 -15.59
C GLY A 359 -14.62 -8.19 -14.89
N ASN A 360 -13.96 -7.06 -14.55
CA ASN A 360 -12.79 -7.03 -13.68
C ASN A 360 -13.21 -6.93 -12.22
N GLY A 361 -12.39 -7.48 -11.32
CA GLY A 361 -12.63 -7.42 -9.89
C GLY A 361 -11.50 -6.70 -9.16
N TYR A 362 -11.82 -6.03 -8.07
CA TYR A 362 -10.87 -5.34 -7.20
C TYR A 362 -11.18 -5.56 -5.73
N VAL A 363 -10.14 -5.72 -4.91
CA VAL A 363 -10.26 -5.76 -3.45
C VAL A 363 -9.04 -5.12 -2.80
N ASP A 364 -9.27 -4.32 -1.75
CA ASP A 364 -8.20 -3.86 -0.87
C ASP A 364 -7.82 -4.96 0.10
N ILE A 365 -6.54 -5.25 0.22
CA ILE A 365 -5.99 -6.29 1.11
C ILE A 365 -4.92 -5.72 2.05
N GLY A 366 -4.69 -6.45 3.14
CA GLY A 366 -3.76 -6.06 4.19
C GLY A 366 -4.42 -5.29 5.33
N ALA A 367 -3.71 -5.15 6.45
CA ALA A 367 -4.26 -4.59 7.71
C ALA A 367 -4.81 -3.17 7.57
N ALA A 368 -4.25 -2.37 6.69
CA ALA A 368 -4.64 -0.98 6.44
C ALA A 368 -5.30 -0.77 5.07
N GLY A 369 -5.59 -1.85 4.32
CA GLY A 369 -6.09 -1.74 2.95
C GLY A 369 -5.11 -1.06 1.99
N ARG A 370 -3.81 -1.17 2.27
CA ARG A 370 -2.76 -0.48 1.49
C ARG A 370 -2.43 -1.16 0.16
N ASN A 371 -2.86 -2.39 -0.03
CA ASN A 371 -2.57 -3.16 -1.24
C ASN A 371 -3.85 -3.37 -2.03
N GLY A 372 -3.79 -3.17 -3.32
CA GLY A 372 -4.87 -3.53 -4.24
C GLY A 372 -4.61 -4.91 -4.85
N LEU A 373 -5.62 -5.78 -4.83
CA LEU A 373 -5.60 -7.05 -5.53
C LEU A 373 -6.69 -7.01 -6.60
N ILE A 374 -6.31 -7.21 -7.85
CA ILE A 374 -7.17 -6.96 -9.01
C ILE A 374 -7.14 -8.17 -9.93
N HIS A 375 -8.30 -8.57 -10.45
CA HIS A 375 -8.39 -9.47 -11.59
C HIS A 375 -8.69 -8.63 -12.83
N LEU A 376 -7.74 -8.58 -13.75
CA LEU A 376 -7.84 -7.82 -14.99
C LEU A 376 -8.03 -8.78 -16.17
N ARG A 377 -9.19 -8.75 -16.78
CA ARG A 377 -9.50 -9.59 -17.94
C ARG A 377 -8.85 -9.06 -19.21
N ARG A 378 -8.33 -9.98 -19.99
CA ARG A 378 -7.76 -9.68 -21.30
C ARG A 378 -8.90 -9.47 -22.31
N PRO A 379 -8.91 -8.37 -23.08
CA PRO A 379 -9.92 -8.16 -24.11
C PRO A 379 -9.90 -9.25 -25.18
N ASP A 380 -11.06 -9.58 -25.73
CA ASP A 380 -11.19 -10.52 -26.82
C ASP A 380 -10.34 -10.13 -28.01
N GLY A 381 -9.71 -11.12 -28.64
CA GLY A 381 -8.84 -10.93 -29.80
C GLY A 381 -7.43 -10.41 -29.50
N VAL A 382 -7.11 -10.08 -28.26
CA VAL A 382 -5.74 -9.72 -27.85
C VAL A 382 -4.95 -10.99 -27.55
N ASP A 383 -3.81 -11.13 -28.23
CA ASP A 383 -2.89 -12.24 -28.01
C ASP A 383 -2.37 -12.25 -26.57
N PRO A 384 -2.35 -13.41 -25.86
CA PRO A 384 -1.92 -13.47 -24.46
C PRO A 384 -0.46 -13.05 -24.26
N VAL A 385 0.46 -13.44 -25.12
CA VAL A 385 1.87 -13.07 -25.00
C VAL A 385 2.04 -11.57 -25.13
N LYS A 386 1.37 -10.96 -26.12
CA LYS A 386 1.36 -9.51 -26.29
C LYS A 386 0.75 -8.79 -25.09
N PHE A 387 -0.36 -9.31 -24.55
CA PHE A 387 -1.01 -8.74 -23.36
C PHE A 387 -0.06 -8.71 -22.15
N TYR A 388 0.75 -9.77 -21.95
CA TYR A 388 1.71 -9.80 -20.84
C TYR A 388 2.99 -9.00 -21.11
N ALA A 389 3.42 -8.93 -22.35
CA ALA A 389 4.61 -8.14 -22.71
C ALA A 389 4.35 -6.63 -22.70
N ASP A 390 3.10 -6.19 -22.85
CA ASP A 390 2.74 -4.78 -22.97
C ASP A 390 2.14 -4.25 -21.65
N ALA A 391 3.03 -3.79 -20.75
CA ALA A 391 2.64 -3.18 -19.48
C ALA A 391 1.69 -1.99 -19.66
N LYS A 392 1.95 -1.16 -20.70
CA LYS A 392 1.11 0.00 -20.99
C LYS A 392 -0.32 -0.41 -21.38
N LEU A 393 -0.48 -1.43 -22.20
CA LEU A 393 -1.80 -1.93 -22.58
C LEU A 393 -2.61 -2.36 -21.36
N ARG A 394 -2.00 -3.12 -20.44
CA ARG A 394 -2.66 -3.56 -19.19
C ARG A 394 -3.04 -2.40 -18.31
N MET A 395 -2.12 -1.45 -18.12
CA MET A 395 -2.36 -0.28 -17.26
C MET A 395 -3.41 0.66 -17.86
N ASP A 396 -3.43 0.85 -19.17
CA ASP A 396 -4.46 1.66 -19.85
C ASP A 396 -5.85 1.01 -19.76
N LEU A 397 -5.94 -0.32 -19.81
CA LEU A 397 -7.18 -1.05 -19.55
C LEU A 397 -7.66 -0.82 -18.10
N LEU A 398 -6.75 -0.90 -17.15
CA LEU A 398 -7.06 -0.64 -15.75
C LEU A 398 -7.46 0.82 -15.53
N ALA A 399 -6.80 1.77 -16.17
CA ALA A 399 -7.13 3.19 -16.07
C ALA A 399 -8.53 3.53 -16.62
N ARG A 400 -8.99 2.85 -17.68
CA ARG A 400 -10.35 3.03 -18.24
C ARG A 400 -11.45 2.75 -17.24
N THR A 401 -11.21 1.91 -16.25
CA THR A 401 -12.17 1.62 -15.18
C THR A 401 -12.44 2.82 -14.26
N GLY A 402 -11.62 3.88 -14.34
CA GLY A 402 -11.73 5.08 -13.50
C GLY A 402 -11.18 4.92 -12.08
N ILE A 403 -10.45 3.85 -11.80
CA ILE A 403 -9.81 3.61 -10.50
C ILE A 403 -8.76 4.69 -10.18
N PHE A 404 -8.10 5.23 -11.22
CA PHE A 404 -7.10 6.28 -11.05
C PHE A 404 -7.73 7.67 -11.25
N GLN A 405 -7.56 8.52 -10.25
CA GLN A 405 -8.08 9.89 -10.28
C GLN A 405 -7.04 10.86 -9.72
N ARG A 406 -6.98 12.05 -10.30
CA ARG A 406 -6.23 13.18 -9.75
C ARG A 406 -7.21 14.23 -9.24
N GLU A 407 -7.02 14.64 -7.98
CA GLU A 407 -7.80 15.71 -7.39
C GLU A 407 -7.08 17.06 -7.59
N VAL A 408 -7.81 18.05 -8.11
CA VAL A 408 -7.32 19.41 -8.33
C VAL A 408 -8.37 20.39 -7.84
N GLY A 409 -8.06 21.16 -6.80
CA GLY A 409 -8.99 22.13 -6.21
C GLY A 409 -10.31 21.52 -5.71
N GLY A 410 -10.28 20.25 -5.29
CA GLY A 410 -11.47 19.49 -4.84
C GLY A 410 -12.23 18.80 -5.98
N GLU A 411 -11.85 19.02 -7.23
CA GLU A 411 -12.42 18.32 -8.39
C GLU A 411 -11.58 17.10 -8.76
N LYS A 412 -12.25 15.95 -8.95
CA LYS A 412 -11.60 14.69 -9.34
C LYS A 412 -11.66 14.52 -10.86
N VAL A 413 -10.51 14.32 -11.47
CA VAL A 413 -10.35 14.07 -12.91
C VAL A 413 -9.76 12.67 -13.10
N LYS A 414 -10.39 11.85 -13.94
CA LYS A 414 -9.90 10.49 -14.21
C LYS A 414 -8.61 10.55 -15.00
N ILE A 415 -7.65 9.70 -14.59
CA ILE A 415 -6.44 9.43 -15.35
C ILE A 415 -6.78 8.32 -16.33
N THR A 416 -6.54 8.54 -17.62
CA THR A 416 -6.84 7.60 -18.70
C THR A 416 -5.62 6.81 -19.16
N SER A 417 -4.41 7.28 -18.84
CA SER A 417 -3.15 6.54 -19.02
C SER A 417 -2.09 7.03 -18.05
N LEU A 418 -1.28 6.11 -17.53
CA LEU A 418 -0.11 6.43 -16.71
C LEU A 418 1.19 6.53 -17.53
N GLY A 419 1.11 6.45 -18.86
CA GLY A 419 2.27 6.48 -19.74
C GLY A 419 2.99 5.14 -19.78
N HIS A 420 4.26 5.08 -19.35
CA HIS A 420 5.09 3.89 -19.31
C HIS A 420 5.68 3.68 -17.92
N PRO A 421 5.94 2.41 -17.51
CA PRO A 421 6.65 2.16 -16.27
C PRO A 421 8.10 2.67 -16.36
N THR A 422 8.64 3.09 -15.22
CA THR A 422 10.04 3.53 -15.10
C THR A 422 11.00 2.36 -14.93
N SER A 423 10.51 1.22 -14.47
CA SER A 423 11.26 -0.03 -14.40
C SER A 423 10.36 -1.24 -14.52
N GLU A 424 10.90 -2.29 -15.12
CA GLU A 424 10.28 -3.60 -15.25
C GLU A 424 11.27 -4.68 -14.81
N SER A 425 10.79 -5.70 -14.12
CA SER A 425 11.58 -6.84 -13.65
C SER A 425 10.69 -8.06 -13.45
N THR A 426 11.26 -9.19 -13.09
CA THR A 426 10.51 -10.42 -12.79
C THR A 426 10.79 -10.84 -11.34
N HIS A 427 9.75 -11.21 -10.62
CA HIS A 427 9.81 -11.88 -9.34
C HIS A 427 9.22 -13.28 -9.46
N VAL A 428 9.90 -14.28 -8.92
CA VAL A 428 9.38 -15.65 -8.86
C VAL A 428 9.14 -15.96 -7.39
N ASP A 429 7.90 -16.19 -7.03
CA ASP A 429 7.52 -16.48 -5.65
C ASP A 429 7.93 -17.92 -5.24
N ARG A 430 7.74 -18.29 -3.95
CA ARG A 430 8.12 -19.64 -3.44
C ARG A 430 7.37 -20.80 -4.11
N TRP A 431 6.24 -20.50 -4.75
CA TRP A 431 5.42 -21.48 -5.48
C TRP A 431 5.77 -21.55 -6.96
N GLN A 432 6.88 -20.89 -7.36
CA GLN A 432 7.36 -20.84 -8.74
C GLN A 432 6.35 -20.19 -9.69
N ARG A 433 5.63 -19.15 -9.20
CA ARG A 433 4.76 -18.33 -10.03
C ARG A 433 5.53 -17.11 -10.51
N PRO A 434 5.57 -16.85 -11.84
CA PRO A 434 6.33 -15.73 -12.41
C PRO A 434 5.50 -14.45 -12.38
N TRP A 435 5.87 -13.51 -11.51
CA TRP A 435 5.27 -12.19 -11.44
C TRP A 435 6.08 -11.19 -12.25
N HIS A 436 5.43 -10.44 -13.15
CA HIS A 436 6.02 -9.29 -13.79
C HIS A 436 5.88 -8.08 -12.86
N VAL A 437 6.98 -7.40 -12.57
CA VAL A 437 7.03 -6.30 -11.59
C VAL A 437 7.28 -4.99 -12.30
N GLU A 438 6.39 -4.04 -12.13
CA GLU A 438 6.36 -2.74 -12.79
C GLU A 438 6.36 -1.61 -11.77
N VAL A 439 7.03 -0.49 -12.07
CA VAL A 439 7.00 0.73 -11.26
C VAL A 439 6.46 1.87 -12.11
N TRP A 440 5.32 2.43 -11.70
CA TRP A 440 4.57 3.44 -12.44
C TRP A 440 4.70 4.81 -11.80
N PRO A 441 5.20 5.84 -12.50
CA PRO A 441 5.41 7.15 -11.90
C PRO A 441 4.13 7.96 -11.81
N LEU A 442 3.95 8.66 -10.67
CA LEU A 442 2.93 9.67 -10.43
C LEU A 442 3.59 10.99 -10.02
N PRO A 443 4.18 11.71 -10.98
CA PRO A 443 5.07 12.84 -10.67
C PRO A 443 4.38 13.96 -9.91
N TYR A 444 3.10 14.22 -10.15
CA TYR A 444 2.38 15.27 -9.43
C TYR A 444 2.30 15.04 -7.90
N ALA A 445 2.40 13.79 -7.47
CA ALA A 445 2.31 13.39 -6.06
C ALA A 445 3.65 12.97 -5.46
N ASN A 446 4.77 13.03 -6.22
CA ASN A 446 6.05 12.42 -5.85
C ASN A 446 5.90 10.97 -5.36
N ALA A 447 5.07 10.23 -6.03
CA ALA A 447 4.68 8.86 -5.67
C ALA A 447 4.81 7.91 -6.86
N VAL A 448 4.80 6.62 -6.58
CA VAL A 448 4.81 5.58 -7.59
C VAL A 448 3.82 4.47 -7.24
N GLY A 449 3.25 3.83 -8.26
CA GLY A 449 2.57 2.56 -8.14
C GLY A 449 3.57 1.42 -8.35
N VAL A 450 3.73 0.55 -7.36
CA VAL A 450 4.48 -0.71 -7.49
C VAL A 450 3.47 -1.81 -7.79
N VAL A 451 3.63 -2.50 -8.92
CA VAL A 451 2.62 -3.40 -9.49
C VAL A 451 3.25 -4.73 -9.84
N TYR A 452 2.65 -5.80 -9.34
CA TYR A 452 3.01 -7.19 -9.61
C TYR A 452 1.90 -7.83 -10.44
N VAL A 453 2.24 -8.37 -11.59
CA VAL A 453 1.27 -8.94 -12.55
C VAL A 453 1.54 -10.42 -12.72
N LEU A 454 0.56 -11.26 -12.40
CA LEU A 454 0.61 -12.71 -12.60
C LEU A 454 -0.30 -13.12 -13.75
N PRO A 455 0.21 -13.84 -14.76
CA PRO A 455 -0.58 -14.37 -15.85
C PRO A 455 -1.64 -15.38 -15.39
N VAL A 456 -2.85 -15.26 -15.95
CA VAL A 456 -3.93 -16.27 -15.87
C VAL A 456 -4.57 -16.44 -17.27
N PRO A 457 -5.28 -17.53 -17.55
CA PRO A 457 -5.76 -17.82 -18.92
C PRO A 457 -6.65 -16.73 -19.51
N ASP A 458 -7.52 -16.12 -18.72
CA ASP A 458 -8.44 -15.06 -19.16
C ASP A 458 -7.87 -13.64 -19.01
N GLY A 459 -6.67 -13.48 -18.40
CA GLY A 459 -6.11 -12.16 -18.17
C GLY A 459 -4.91 -12.16 -17.23
N SER A 460 -4.98 -11.37 -16.17
CA SER A 460 -3.94 -11.27 -15.16
C SER A 460 -4.50 -11.00 -13.75
N VAL A 461 -3.77 -11.46 -12.75
CA VAL A 461 -3.94 -11.03 -11.36
C VAL A 461 -2.91 -9.96 -11.08
N VAL A 462 -3.34 -8.84 -10.53
CA VAL A 462 -2.50 -7.68 -10.24
C VAL A 462 -2.50 -7.42 -8.74
N LEU A 463 -1.31 -7.43 -8.14
CA LEU A 463 -1.07 -6.99 -6.78
C LEU A 463 -0.36 -5.64 -6.83
N SER A 464 -0.90 -4.61 -6.18
CA SER A 464 -0.39 -3.25 -6.31
C SER A 464 -0.34 -2.50 -4.99
N ARG A 465 0.60 -1.55 -4.92
CA ARG A 465 0.73 -0.60 -3.79
C ARG A 465 1.15 0.77 -4.31
N LEU A 466 0.48 1.81 -3.80
CA LEU A 466 0.88 3.19 -4.02
C LEU A 466 1.77 3.64 -2.85
N VAL A 467 2.96 4.17 -3.17
CA VAL A 467 3.94 4.62 -2.17
C VAL A 467 4.63 5.91 -2.60
N PRO A 468 5.20 6.69 -1.65
CA PRO A 468 6.17 7.73 -1.98
C PRO A 468 7.32 7.16 -2.82
N ALA A 469 7.88 7.95 -3.72
CA ALA A 469 8.96 7.50 -4.60
C ALA A 469 10.17 6.93 -3.81
N SER A 470 10.49 7.50 -2.65
CA SER A 470 11.55 7.03 -1.74
C SER A 470 11.31 5.66 -1.09
N SER A 471 10.08 5.11 -1.17
CA SER A 471 9.69 3.88 -0.47
C SER A 471 9.53 2.67 -1.41
N VAL A 472 10.00 2.76 -2.65
CA VAL A 472 9.88 1.68 -3.65
C VAL A 472 10.55 0.39 -3.17
N HIS A 473 11.73 0.50 -2.54
CA HIS A 473 12.47 -0.65 -2.05
C HIS A 473 11.67 -1.43 -0.99
N ASP A 474 11.15 -0.73 0.01
CA ASP A 474 10.38 -1.35 1.09
C ASP A 474 9.06 -1.95 0.54
N ALA A 475 8.42 -1.25 -0.40
CA ALA A 475 7.22 -1.78 -1.04
C ALA A 475 7.50 -3.07 -1.83
N LYS A 476 8.65 -3.16 -2.52
CA LYS A 476 9.06 -4.40 -3.22
C LYS A 476 9.35 -5.52 -2.23
N LEU A 477 10.07 -5.27 -1.14
CA LEU A 477 10.30 -6.27 -0.10
C LEU A 477 8.99 -6.86 0.43
N ASP A 478 8.02 -5.99 0.73
CA ASP A 478 6.72 -6.41 1.23
C ASP A 478 5.93 -7.22 0.17
N LEU A 479 5.87 -6.73 -1.07
CA LEU A 479 5.10 -7.37 -2.12
C LEU A 479 5.72 -8.68 -2.60
N ASP A 480 7.07 -8.80 -2.58
CA ASP A 480 7.76 -10.07 -2.81
C ASP A 480 7.29 -11.14 -1.83
N GLU A 481 7.21 -10.81 -0.54
CA GLU A 481 6.72 -11.74 0.47
C GLU A 481 5.19 -11.94 0.39
N LEU A 482 4.41 -10.88 0.20
CA LEU A 482 2.95 -10.98 0.07
C LEU A 482 2.54 -11.86 -1.11
N SER A 483 3.29 -11.87 -2.20
CA SER A 483 3.01 -12.71 -3.36
C SER A 483 2.90 -14.19 -2.99
N ASN A 484 3.68 -14.67 -2.01
CA ASN A 484 3.66 -16.05 -1.50
C ASN A 484 2.33 -16.44 -0.84
N PHE A 485 1.53 -15.46 -0.43
CA PHE A 485 0.30 -15.67 0.33
C PHE A 485 -0.97 -15.38 -0.48
N ILE A 486 -0.83 -15.10 -1.77
CA ILE A 486 -1.97 -14.93 -2.68
C ILE A 486 -2.53 -16.30 -3.05
N TYR A 487 -3.78 -16.53 -2.64
CA TYR A 487 -4.58 -17.66 -3.05
C TYR A 487 -5.40 -17.27 -4.29
N LEU A 488 -5.35 -18.07 -5.32
CA LEU A 488 -6.06 -17.76 -6.55
C LEU A 488 -6.52 -19.03 -7.29
N THR A 489 -7.47 -18.84 -8.17
CA THR A 489 -7.94 -19.80 -9.15
C THR A 489 -7.56 -19.31 -10.55
N TYR A 490 -7.44 -20.23 -11.48
CA TYR A 490 -7.19 -19.93 -12.89
C TYR A 490 -8.46 -20.22 -13.68
N GLU A 491 -8.91 -19.25 -14.43
CA GLU A 491 -10.20 -19.27 -15.13
C GLU A 491 -10.01 -18.86 -16.60
N GLY A 492 -10.83 -19.43 -17.47
CA GLY A 492 -10.87 -19.04 -18.88
C GLY A 492 -11.68 -19.99 -19.74
N THR A 493 -12.01 -19.58 -20.96
CA THR A 493 -12.54 -20.48 -21.98
C THR A 493 -11.51 -21.56 -22.34
N LEU A 494 -11.97 -22.67 -22.91
CA LEU A 494 -11.06 -23.72 -23.34
C LEU A 494 -10.03 -23.21 -24.37
N ALA A 495 -10.41 -22.25 -25.22
CA ALA A 495 -9.50 -21.62 -26.18
C ALA A 495 -8.44 -20.76 -25.46
N GLN A 496 -8.82 -20.02 -24.42
CA GLN A 496 -7.88 -19.23 -23.61
C GLN A 496 -6.92 -20.15 -22.85
N TRP A 497 -7.39 -21.27 -22.31
CA TRP A 497 -6.54 -22.26 -21.67
C TRP A 497 -5.54 -22.88 -22.65
N LYS A 498 -5.96 -23.23 -23.85
CA LYS A 498 -5.07 -23.76 -24.88
C LYS A 498 -3.98 -22.77 -25.24
N ALA A 499 -4.34 -21.49 -25.41
CA ALA A 499 -3.36 -20.43 -25.69
C ALA A 499 -2.39 -20.22 -24.52
N PHE A 500 -2.89 -20.22 -23.29
CA PHE A 500 -2.07 -20.08 -22.07
C PHE A 500 -1.08 -21.24 -21.90
N LEU A 501 -1.54 -22.49 -22.09
CA LEU A 501 -0.69 -23.68 -21.95
C LEU A 501 0.30 -23.85 -23.12
N ALA A 502 0.11 -23.13 -24.22
CA ALA A 502 1.09 -23.10 -25.31
C ALA A 502 2.33 -22.24 -25.00
N GLU A 503 2.27 -21.40 -23.94
CA GLU A 503 3.32 -20.44 -23.59
C GLU A 503 3.96 -20.78 -22.22
N PRO A 504 4.97 -21.66 -22.17
CA PRO A 504 5.57 -22.12 -20.93
C PRO A 504 6.15 -20.98 -20.06
N ALA A 505 6.57 -19.87 -20.66
CA ALA A 505 7.10 -18.71 -19.95
C ALA A 505 6.08 -18.00 -19.07
N LEU A 506 4.78 -18.17 -19.34
CA LEU A 506 3.68 -17.59 -18.57
C LEU A 506 3.20 -18.49 -17.43
N GLN A 507 3.69 -19.72 -17.37
CA GLN A 507 3.12 -20.75 -16.50
C GLN A 507 3.92 -20.90 -15.20
N PRO A 508 3.23 -21.03 -14.05
CA PRO A 508 3.84 -21.56 -12.84
C PRO A 508 4.35 -23.00 -13.03
N ALA A 509 5.33 -23.41 -12.23
CA ALA A 509 5.89 -24.76 -12.31
C ALA A 509 4.84 -25.86 -12.11
N ALA A 510 3.78 -25.60 -11.33
CA ALA A 510 2.68 -26.53 -11.10
C ALA A 510 1.90 -26.91 -12.37
N PHE A 511 1.95 -26.10 -13.42
CA PHE A 511 1.28 -26.37 -14.71
C PHE A 511 2.06 -27.30 -15.64
N LYS A 512 3.31 -27.55 -15.32
CA LYS A 512 4.23 -28.33 -16.19
C LYS A 512 3.71 -29.71 -16.61
N ASN A 513 2.87 -30.31 -15.81
CA ASN A 513 2.29 -31.64 -16.04
C ASN A 513 0.77 -31.59 -16.30
N ILE A 514 0.21 -30.41 -16.53
CA ILE A 514 -1.20 -30.25 -16.85
C ILE A 514 -1.39 -30.28 -18.35
N HIS A 515 -2.22 -31.16 -18.82
CA HIS A 515 -2.57 -31.32 -20.21
C HIS A 515 -4.09 -31.22 -20.36
N ILE A 516 -4.53 -30.33 -21.23
CA ILE A 516 -5.94 -30.12 -21.55
C ILE A 516 -6.07 -30.27 -23.07
N ASP A 517 -6.94 -31.18 -23.50
CA ASP A 517 -7.25 -31.38 -24.90
C ASP A 517 -8.76 -31.45 -25.10
N PHE A 518 -9.26 -30.88 -26.21
CA PHE A 518 -10.68 -30.84 -26.51
C PHE A 518 -10.96 -30.74 -27.99
N ASP A 519 -12.09 -31.32 -28.38
CA ASP A 519 -12.75 -31.15 -29.67
C ASP A 519 -14.16 -30.65 -29.44
N TYR A 520 -14.51 -29.49 -29.97
CA TYR A 520 -15.88 -28.96 -29.86
C TYR A 520 -16.91 -29.92 -30.46
N GLY A 521 -17.98 -30.15 -29.70
CA GLY A 521 -19.04 -31.08 -30.06
C GLY A 521 -18.66 -32.56 -30.00
N ARG A 522 -17.51 -32.92 -29.35
CA ARG A 522 -17.05 -34.31 -29.29
C ARG A 522 -16.52 -34.75 -27.94
N ARG A 523 -15.43 -34.13 -27.45
CA ARG A 523 -14.75 -34.62 -26.26
C ARG A 523 -13.99 -33.52 -25.53
N PHE A 524 -13.80 -33.77 -24.25
CA PHE A 524 -12.85 -33.06 -23.37
C PHE A 524 -11.97 -34.08 -22.66
N SER A 525 -10.70 -33.74 -22.44
CA SER A 525 -9.78 -34.52 -21.61
C SER A 525 -8.88 -33.62 -20.78
N TYR A 526 -8.63 -34.04 -19.57
CA TYR A 526 -7.70 -33.43 -18.63
C TYR A 526 -6.76 -34.51 -18.09
N ALA A 527 -5.47 -34.18 -18.00
CA ALA A 527 -4.47 -35.02 -17.33
C ALA A 527 -3.49 -34.18 -16.54
N SER A 528 -3.13 -34.68 -15.35
CA SER A 528 -2.05 -34.17 -14.52
C SER A 528 -1.27 -35.34 -13.91
N SER A 529 -0.28 -35.06 -13.07
CA SER A 529 0.42 -36.10 -12.33
C SER A 529 -0.45 -36.84 -11.32
N ARG A 530 -1.62 -36.32 -10.97
CA ARG A 530 -2.48 -36.84 -9.89
C ARG A 530 -3.80 -37.44 -10.38
N VAL A 531 -4.38 -36.87 -11.41
CA VAL A 531 -5.67 -37.31 -11.93
C VAL A 531 -5.73 -37.13 -13.45
N ALA A 532 -6.33 -38.08 -14.12
CA ALA A 532 -6.68 -37.97 -15.52
C ALA A 532 -8.11 -38.44 -15.71
N PHE A 533 -8.86 -37.75 -16.58
CA PHE A 533 -10.23 -38.11 -16.97
C PHE A 533 -10.54 -37.58 -18.37
N SER A 534 -11.51 -38.20 -19.00
CA SER A 534 -12.06 -37.71 -20.26
C SER A 534 -13.55 -38.00 -20.32
N TYR A 535 -14.28 -37.23 -21.12
CA TYR A 535 -15.68 -37.47 -21.39
C TYR A 535 -16.07 -36.90 -22.78
N THR A 536 -17.18 -37.38 -23.31
CA THR A 536 -17.75 -36.93 -24.57
C THR A 536 -18.91 -35.96 -24.34
N ASP A 537 -19.42 -35.37 -25.43
CA ASP A 537 -20.60 -34.51 -25.42
C ASP A 537 -21.90 -35.23 -24.90
N GLU A 538 -21.86 -36.55 -24.78
CA GLU A 538 -22.91 -37.31 -24.07
C GLU A 538 -22.99 -36.94 -22.59
N VAL A 539 -21.89 -36.54 -21.92
CA VAL A 539 -21.88 -36.09 -20.54
C VAL A 539 -22.23 -34.60 -20.52
N GLN A 540 -21.44 -33.80 -21.24
CA GLN A 540 -21.54 -32.35 -21.26
C GLN A 540 -21.12 -31.83 -22.64
N ALA A 541 -21.92 -30.95 -23.22
CA ALA A 541 -21.57 -30.33 -24.50
C ALA A 541 -20.32 -29.45 -24.38
N ILE A 542 -19.34 -29.70 -25.24
CA ILE A 542 -18.09 -28.94 -25.31
C ILE A 542 -18.22 -27.90 -26.42
N THR A 543 -18.31 -26.64 -26.04
CA THR A 543 -18.62 -25.53 -26.95
C THR A 543 -17.57 -24.39 -26.76
N PRO A 544 -17.47 -23.43 -27.71
CA PRO A 544 -16.55 -22.29 -27.56
C PRO A 544 -16.78 -21.44 -26.30
N ASP A 545 -17.96 -21.45 -25.71
CA ASP A 545 -18.33 -20.78 -24.46
C ASP A 545 -18.19 -21.67 -23.23
N SER A 546 -17.68 -22.89 -23.38
CA SER A 546 -17.31 -23.73 -22.23
C SER A 546 -16.14 -23.10 -21.48
N MET A 547 -16.33 -22.92 -20.18
CA MET A 547 -15.34 -22.38 -19.24
C MET A 547 -14.68 -23.52 -18.47
N LEU A 548 -13.40 -23.42 -18.27
CA LEU A 548 -12.63 -24.27 -17.39
C LEU A 548 -12.02 -23.44 -16.26
N TRP A 549 -12.13 -23.99 -15.09
CA TRP A 549 -11.65 -23.42 -13.85
C TRP A 549 -10.75 -24.40 -13.11
N LEU A 550 -9.50 -23.98 -12.82
CA LEU A 550 -8.61 -24.75 -11.98
C LEU A 550 -8.38 -24.00 -10.66
N GLY A 551 -8.90 -24.55 -9.58
CA GLY A 551 -8.58 -24.13 -8.23
C GLY A 551 -7.26 -24.72 -7.78
N PHE A 552 -6.39 -23.90 -7.21
CA PHE A 552 -5.13 -24.35 -6.61
C PHE A 552 -5.15 -24.08 -5.12
N ARG A 553 -4.61 -25.00 -4.35
CA ARG A 553 -4.36 -24.83 -2.93
C ARG A 553 -3.14 -25.60 -2.47
N PHE A 554 -2.82 -25.41 -1.22
CA PHE A 554 -1.70 -26.09 -0.60
C PHE A 554 -2.17 -27.45 -0.04
N PHE A 555 -1.42 -28.49 -0.35
CA PHE A 555 -1.65 -29.83 0.17
C PHE A 555 -0.43 -30.31 0.94
N PRO A 556 -0.62 -31.13 1.99
CA PRO A 556 0.49 -31.86 2.60
C PRO A 556 0.97 -32.96 1.64
N ASP A 557 2.27 -32.97 1.35
CA ASP A 557 2.93 -34.04 0.59
C ASP A 557 4.27 -34.38 1.23
N LYS A 558 4.39 -35.60 1.76
CA LYS A 558 5.61 -36.12 2.43
C LYS A 558 6.21 -35.14 3.46
N GLY A 559 5.36 -34.49 4.23
CA GLY A 559 5.75 -33.53 5.27
C GLY A 559 6.14 -32.13 4.76
N GLN A 560 5.98 -31.88 3.46
CA GLN A 560 6.15 -30.55 2.85
C GLN A 560 4.83 -30.11 2.21
N PRO A 561 4.52 -28.82 2.22
CA PRO A 561 3.35 -28.31 1.50
C PRO A 561 3.64 -28.24 0.00
N VAL A 562 2.69 -28.64 -0.79
CA VAL A 562 2.71 -28.55 -2.25
C VAL A 562 1.54 -27.69 -2.72
N TRP A 563 1.80 -26.73 -3.57
CA TRP A 563 0.79 -25.96 -4.26
C TRP A 563 0.38 -26.69 -5.54
N ASP A 564 -0.86 -27.19 -5.57
CA ASP A 564 -1.32 -28.10 -6.60
C ASP A 564 -2.81 -27.93 -6.87
N VAL A 565 -3.30 -28.48 -7.96
CA VAL A 565 -4.71 -28.42 -8.36
C VAL A 565 -5.58 -29.10 -7.32
N SER A 566 -6.57 -28.35 -6.85
CA SER A 566 -7.57 -28.82 -5.88
C SER A 566 -8.92 -29.08 -6.52
N ASP A 567 -9.26 -28.31 -7.52
CA ASP A 567 -10.57 -28.30 -8.13
C ASP A 567 -10.44 -28.11 -9.64
N ILE A 568 -11.20 -28.86 -10.39
CA ILE A 568 -11.35 -28.75 -11.84
C ILE A 568 -12.85 -28.62 -12.09
N ASP A 569 -13.28 -27.48 -12.60
CA ASP A 569 -14.70 -27.21 -12.86
C ASP A 569 -14.88 -26.77 -14.30
N ILE A 570 -15.83 -27.39 -14.98
CA ILE A 570 -16.12 -27.12 -16.39
C ILE A 570 -17.63 -26.86 -16.51
N TRP A 571 -17.98 -25.70 -17.00
CA TRP A 571 -19.38 -25.28 -17.16
C TRP A 571 -19.57 -24.43 -18.42
N LYS A 572 -20.82 -24.19 -18.75
CA LYS A 572 -21.25 -23.29 -19.83
C LYS A 572 -21.64 -21.93 -19.29
N THR A 573 -21.28 -20.87 -19.98
CA THR A 573 -21.61 -19.48 -19.57
C THR A 573 -22.86 -18.92 -20.23
N THR A 574 -23.34 -19.49 -21.31
CA THR A 574 -24.52 -18.98 -22.03
C THR A 574 -25.82 -19.44 -21.41
N ALA A 575 -26.79 -18.53 -21.42
CA ALA A 575 -28.17 -18.73 -20.94
C ALA A 575 -29.00 -19.68 -21.85
N SER A 576 -28.41 -20.77 -22.36
CA SER A 576 -29.20 -21.85 -23.00
C SER A 576 -29.72 -22.80 -21.91
N ASP A 577 -30.86 -23.40 -22.10
CA ASP A 577 -31.66 -24.19 -21.16
C ASP A 577 -30.92 -25.38 -20.48
N ASP A 578 -29.64 -25.59 -20.74
CA ASP A 578 -28.85 -26.72 -20.22
C ASP A 578 -27.63 -26.22 -19.43
N HIS A 579 -27.84 -25.56 -18.29
CA HIS A 579 -26.76 -25.32 -17.34
C HIS A 579 -26.32 -26.65 -16.71
N ASN A 580 -25.16 -27.14 -17.16
CA ASN A 580 -24.55 -28.33 -16.58
C ASN A 580 -23.10 -28.05 -16.22
N ASN A 581 -22.62 -28.71 -15.18
CA ASN A 581 -21.22 -28.66 -14.81
C ASN A 581 -20.64 -30.03 -14.45
N VAL A 582 -19.36 -30.21 -14.75
CA VAL A 582 -18.52 -31.32 -14.30
C VAL A 582 -17.49 -30.74 -13.34
N ASN A 583 -17.46 -31.25 -12.12
CA ASN A 583 -16.50 -30.82 -11.12
C ASN A 583 -15.72 -32.01 -10.56
N ILE A 584 -14.41 -31.89 -10.53
CA ILE A 584 -13.49 -32.89 -9.95
C ILE A 584 -12.75 -32.22 -8.80
N GLN A 585 -12.93 -32.75 -7.59
CA GLN A 585 -12.37 -32.13 -6.39
C GLN A 585 -11.48 -33.10 -5.63
N ARG A 586 -10.26 -32.67 -5.28
CA ARG A 586 -9.25 -33.41 -4.54
C ARG A 586 -9.42 -33.23 -3.03
N TYR A 587 -9.28 -34.34 -2.32
CA TYR A 587 -9.20 -34.40 -0.86
C TYR A 587 -7.92 -35.09 -0.42
N ALA A 588 -7.34 -34.65 0.68
CA ALA A 588 -6.22 -35.30 1.35
C ALA A 588 -6.68 -35.89 2.70
N ALA A 589 -6.11 -37.02 3.07
CA ALA A 589 -6.36 -37.62 4.38
C ALA A 589 -5.94 -36.66 5.51
N PRO A 590 -6.81 -36.36 6.47
CA PRO A 590 -6.45 -35.48 7.58
C PRO A 590 -5.44 -36.14 8.50
N PRO A 591 -4.51 -35.40 9.11
CA PRO A 591 -3.59 -35.92 10.10
C PRO A 591 -4.34 -36.34 11.38
N ALA A 592 -3.76 -37.24 12.14
CA ALA A 592 -4.30 -37.65 13.45
C ALA A 592 -4.40 -36.40 14.37
N GLY A 593 -5.54 -36.25 15.04
CA GLY A 593 -5.79 -35.15 15.98
C GLY A 593 -6.30 -33.86 15.33
N LEU A 594 -6.53 -33.81 14.01
CA LEU A 594 -7.33 -32.77 13.41
C LEU A 594 -8.80 -32.96 13.83
N ASP A 595 -9.54 -31.86 13.87
CA ASP A 595 -10.96 -31.75 14.18
C ASP A 595 -11.78 -32.97 13.68
N ASP A 596 -12.68 -33.48 14.53
CA ASP A 596 -13.51 -34.66 14.25
C ASP A 596 -14.35 -34.54 12.96
N ASP A 597 -14.71 -33.32 12.59
CA ASP A 597 -15.44 -33.04 11.34
C ASP A 597 -14.62 -33.44 10.09
N PHE A 598 -13.34 -33.13 10.05
CA PHE A 598 -12.49 -33.51 8.93
C PHE A 598 -12.32 -35.02 8.83
N THR A 599 -12.09 -35.66 9.98
CA THR A 599 -11.97 -37.11 10.07
C THR A 599 -13.27 -37.80 9.66
N SER A 600 -14.41 -37.31 10.13
CA SER A 600 -15.74 -37.86 9.78
C SER A 600 -16.03 -37.70 8.28
N ARG A 601 -15.75 -36.54 7.69
CA ARG A 601 -15.91 -36.33 6.23
C ARG A 601 -15.03 -37.25 5.41
N TRP A 602 -13.77 -37.39 5.80
CA TRP A 602 -12.83 -38.30 5.14
C TRP A 602 -13.33 -39.74 5.19
N GLN A 603 -13.79 -40.22 6.35
CA GLN A 603 -14.34 -41.58 6.50
C GLN A 603 -15.56 -41.78 5.62
N LYS A 604 -16.48 -40.82 5.59
CA LYS A 604 -17.67 -40.87 4.71
C LYS A 604 -17.30 -40.94 3.23
N LEU A 605 -16.30 -40.15 2.79
CA LEU A 605 -15.79 -40.17 1.42
C LEU A 605 -15.14 -41.52 1.10
N SER A 606 -14.29 -42.05 1.99
CA SER A 606 -13.58 -43.32 1.80
C SER A 606 -14.53 -44.49 1.65
N GLN A 607 -15.73 -44.44 2.23
CA GLN A 607 -16.76 -45.46 2.11
C GLN A 607 -17.57 -45.38 0.83
N ARG A 608 -17.47 -44.28 0.09
CA ARG A 608 -18.30 -43.98 -1.10
C ARG A 608 -17.54 -44.12 -2.42
N GLN A 609 -16.53 -44.99 -2.49
CA GLN A 609 -15.76 -45.18 -3.70
C GLN A 609 -16.62 -45.84 -4.80
N TYR A 610 -16.41 -45.38 -6.04
CA TYR A 610 -17.07 -45.96 -7.21
C TYR A 610 -16.70 -47.45 -7.37
N PRO A 611 -17.68 -48.37 -7.69
CA PRO A 611 -19.06 -48.09 -8.17
C PRO A 611 -20.09 -47.82 -7.06
N TYR A 612 -19.68 -47.72 -5.78
CA TYR A 612 -20.57 -47.36 -4.68
C TYR A 612 -20.96 -45.88 -4.75
N ASN A 613 -22.05 -45.57 -5.37
CA ASN A 613 -22.41 -44.21 -5.68
C ASN A 613 -23.58 -43.67 -4.95
N GLY A 614 -23.62 -42.35 -4.88
CA GLY A 614 -24.77 -41.63 -4.43
C GLY A 614 -25.97 -41.78 -5.36
N VAL A 615 -27.13 -41.49 -4.83
CA VAL A 615 -28.34 -41.23 -5.56
C VAL A 615 -28.35 -39.77 -5.97
N ALA A 616 -28.83 -39.46 -7.18
CA ALA A 616 -28.93 -38.08 -7.59
C ALA A 616 -29.94 -37.35 -6.69
N ARG A 617 -29.57 -36.14 -6.29
CA ARG A 617 -30.34 -35.29 -5.36
C ARG A 617 -30.52 -33.88 -5.92
N GLN A 618 -31.64 -33.28 -5.60
CA GLN A 618 -31.87 -31.88 -5.90
C GLN A 618 -31.17 -31.01 -4.86
N ASP A 619 -30.49 -29.95 -5.34
CA ASP A 619 -29.84 -28.95 -4.53
C ASP A 619 -30.05 -27.57 -5.16
N GLY A 620 -31.07 -26.85 -4.69
CA GLY A 620 -31.59 -25.68 -5.38
C GLY A 620 -32.16 -26.05 -6.76
N ASP A 621 -31.75 -25.31 -7.77
CA ASP A 621 -32.21 -25.54 -9.15
C ASP A 621 -31.40 -26.64 -9.86
N LEU A 622 -30.34 -27.16 -9.24
CA LEU A 622 -29.47 -28.20 -9.81
C LEU A 622 -29.81 -29.58 -9.26
N MET A 623 -29.97 -30.55 -10.16
CA MET A 623 -29.92 -31.95 -9.82
C MET A 623 -28.48 -32.46 -9.92
N LYS A 624 -28.01 -33.12 -8.86
CA LYS A 624 -26.60 -33.48 -8.66
C LYS A 624 -26.40 -34.95 -8.39
N ILE A 625 -25.34 -35.53 -8.96
CA ILE A 625 -24.86 -36.86 -8.64
C ILE A 625 -23.34 -36.86 -8.49
N ASP A 626 -22.79 -37.62 -7.57
CA ASP A 626 -21.36 -37.69 -7.32
C ASP A 626 -20.90 -39.13 -7.03
N ALA A 627 -19.59 -39.36 -7.31
CA ALA A 627 -18.89 -40.58 -6.94
C ALA A 627 -17.47 -40.23 -6.46
N VAL A 628 -16.86 -41.12 -5.73
CA VAL A 628 -15.50 -40.98 -5.21
C VAL A 628 -14.55 -41.93 -5.93
N ALA A 629 -13.45 -41.39 -6.43
CA ALA A 629 -12.34 -42.13 -7.02
C ALA A 629 -11.14 -42.16 -6.07
N ALA A 630 -10.46 -43.29 -6.00
CA ALA A 630 -9.24 -43.49 -5.23
C ALA A 630 -8.14 -44.07 -6.12
N PRO A 631 -6.85 -43.94 -5.74
CA PRO A 631 -5.77 -44.64 -6.39
C PRO A 631 -5.98 -46.16 -6.39
N ALA A 632 -5.57 -46.84 -7.45
CA ALA A 632 -5.71 -48.29 -7.54
C ALA A 632 -4.73 -48.98 -6.57
N GLY A 633 -5.24 -49.94 -5.75
CA GLY A 633 -4.41 -50.87 -4.98
C GLY A 633 -4.03 -50.50 -3.56
N GLY A 634 -4.58 -49.43 -2.97
CA GLY A 634 -4.24 -48.99 -1.60
C GLY A 634 -5.29 -49.42 -0.55
N ASN A 635 -4.85 -49.97 0.59
CA ASN A 635 -5.74 -50.28 1.71
C ASN A 635 -6.23 -49.02 2.48
N ALA A 636 -5.52 -47.92 2.38
CA ALA A 636 -5.88 -46.64 3.00
C ALA A 636 -5.33 -45.48 2.11
N PRO A 637 -6.11 -44.98 1.15
CA PRO A 637 -5.62 -43.96 0.24
C PRO A 637 -5.33 -42.67 1.00
N SER A 638 -4.23 -41.99 0.65
CA SER A 638 -3.87 -40.66 1.18
C SER A 638 -4.59 -39.55 0.44
N ILE A 639 -5.14 -39.84 -0.76
CA ILE A 639 -5.80 -38.91 -1.64
C ILE A 639 -7.11 -39.55 -2.15
N LEU A 640 -8.14 -38.74 -2.19
CA LEU A 640 -9.43 -39.08 -2.84
C LEU A 640 -9.84 -37.94 -3.77
N TYR A 641 -10.57 -38.31 -4.82
CA TYR A 641 -11.22 -37.33 -5.69
C TYR A 641 -12.73 -37.59 -5.72
N THR A 642 -13.51 -36.51 -5.60
CA THR A 642 -14.94 -36.59 -5.95
C THR A 642 -15.12 -36.16 -7.41
N ALA A 643 -15.83 -36.96 -8.16
CA ALA A 643 -16.32 -36.60 -9.48
C ALA A 643 -17.82 -36.30 -9.38
N PHE A 644 -18.18 -35.14 -9.82
CA PHE A 644 -19.50 -34.59 -9.69
C PHE A 644 -20.06 -34.20 -11.06
N TYR A 645 -21.31 -34.52 -11.31
CA TYR A 645 -22.08 -34.03 -12.44
C TYR A 645 -23.33 -33.33 -11.92
N GLY A 646 -23.61 -32.14 -12.41
CA GLY A 646 -24.79 -31.35 -12.09
C GLY A 646 -25.47 -30.83 -13.34
N ILE A 647 -26.80 -30.78 -13.33
CA ILE A 647 -27.62 -30.23 -14.42
C ILE A 647 -28.84 -29.50 -13.83
N GLU A 648 -29.23 -28.41 -14.45
CA GLU A 648 -30.40 -27.64 -14.06
C GLU A 648 -31.69 -28.42 -14.28
N GLY A 649 -32.65 -28.23 -13.38
CA GLY A 649 -33.96 -28.89 -13.42
C GLY A 649 -33.97 -30.27 -12.77
N THR A 650 -35.02 -31.05 -13.04
CA THR A 650 -35.21 -32.39 -12.49
C THR A 650 -35.11 -33.43 -13.60
N HIS A 651 -34.21 -34.40 -13.42
CA HIS A 651 -33.88 -35.43 -14.39
C HIS A 651 -34.10 -36.84 -13.83
N PRO A 652 -34.36 -37.84 -14.69
CA PRO A 652 -34.44 -39.23 -14.25
C PRO A 652 -33.18 -39.72 -13.58
N GLN A 653 -33.29 -40.47 -12.48
CA GLN A 653 -32.14 -41.04 -11.77
C GLN A 653 -31.24 -41.89 -12.67
N ALA A 654 -31.82 -42.61 -13.63
CA ALA A 654 -31.08 -43.46 -14.58
C ALA A 654 -30.18 -42.61 -15.50
N ASP A 655 -30.67 -41.46 -15.96
CA ASP A 655 -29.89 -40.53 -16.82
C ASP A 655 -28.74 -39.93 -16.06
N MET A 656 -29.00 -39.46 -14.85
CA MET A 656 -27.93 -38.91 -13.97
C MET A 656 -26.85 -39.95 -13.69
N LYS A 657 -27.27 -41.19 -13.41
CA LYS A 657 -26.32 -42.27 -13.19
C LYS A 657 -25.53 -42.60 -14.45
N SER A 658 -26.16 -42.62 -15.63
CA SER A 658 -25.51 -42.87 -16.92
C SER A 658 -24.40 -41.81 -17.18
N LYS A 659 -24.70 -40.52 -16.92
CA LYS A 659 -23.71 -39.43 -17.05
C LYS A 659 -22.53 -39.63 -16.13
N LEU A 660 -22.78 -39.97 -14.88
CA LEU A 660 -21.72 -40.25 -13.91
C LEU A 660 -20.88 -41.47 -14.31
N ASP A 661 -21.49 -42.55 -14.74
CA ASP A 661 -20.79 -43.77 -15.18
C ASP A 661 -19.87 -43.48 -16.40
N LEU A 662 -20.33 -42.66 -17.34
CA LEU A 662 -19.52 -42.20 -18.48
C LEU A 662 -18.32 -41.34 -18.00
N LEU A 663 -18.51 -40.44 -17.05
CA LEU A 663 -17.42 -39.62 -16.51
C LEU A 663 -16.41 -40.47 -15.75
N MET A 664 -16.88 -41.46 -14.97
CA MET A 664 -16.00 -42.31 -14.15
C MET A 664 -15.24 -43.37 -14.95
N LYS A 665 -15.71 -43.72 -16.15
CA LYS A 665 -15.15 -44.79 -16.99
C LYS A 665 -13.66 -44.63 -17.28
N ASP A 666 -13.26 -43.41 -17.61
CA ASP A 666 -11.87 -43.09 -17.98
C ASP A 666 -11.13 -42.33 -16.87
N MET A 667 -11.75 -42.16 -15.70
CA MET A 667 -11.11 -41.48 -14.58
C MET A 667 -10.08 -42.36 -13.91
N ARG A 668 -8.87 -41.84 -13.76
CA ARG A 668 -7.74 -42.51 -13.10
C ARG A 668 -7.14 -41.56 -12.07
N VAL A 669 -6.95 -42.06 -10.85
CA VAL A 669 -6.30 -41.35 -9.75
C VAL A 669 -4.95 -42.00 -9.49
N MET A 670 -3.91 -41.18 -9.39
CA MET A 670 -2.53 -41.62 -9.18
C MET A 670 -2.05 -41.05 -7.83
N GLU A 671 -1.33 -41.85 -7.05
CA GLU A 671 -0.74 -41.37 -5.79
C GLU A 671 0.48 -40.48 -6.04
N HIS A 672 1.21 -40.70 -7.13
CA HIS A 672 2.40 -39.92 -7.55
C HIS A 672 2.48 -39.83 -9.05
#